data_f27230041dc30849e2a23604a0191cfc
#
_entry.id   f27230041dc30849e2a23604a0191cfc
#
_cell.length_a   1.000
_cell.length_b   1.000
_cell.length_c   1.000
_cell.angle_alpha   90.00
_cell.angle_beta   90.00
_cell.angle_gamma   90.00
#
_symmetry.space_group_name_H-M   'P 1'
#
loop_
_entity.id
_entity.type
_entity.pdbx_description
1 polymer ?
#
loop_
_entity_poly.entity_id
_entity_poly.type
_entity_poly.pdbx_seq_one_letter_code
_entity_poly.pdbx_strand_id
1 'polypeptide(L)'
;MTVSKTRKGFINSMHKYVYLFSEGNGSMRELLGGKGANLAEMTNLGMPVPQGFTISTEACTKYYEDDRNINDEIKAQVYEALARIEKINGKKFGDAKNPLLVSVRSGARASMPGMMDTILNLGLNDEVAAGLIAGNPTPAFTRFVYDSYRRFIQIFSDVVMELSKKTFEVIIDEVKAAKGVKNDIDLDADDMKKLVDLFKAHYKEEKGEDFPTDPAVQLMEAIKAVFRSWDNPRANVYRRMNDIPYSWGTAVNVQPMVFGNLNDKSGTGVAFTRDPATGEKALFGEYLINAQGEDVVAGIRTPSKISKLHEDMPAVYDQFVDIATRLENHYRDMQDMEFTIENGKLYMLQTRNGKRTAAAALKIACDLVDEGMISREEAVMRVEPKQLDSLLHPQFDAAALKAAEVVGKGLAASPGAACGRVVFSAEDAKSWAANGEKVVLVRLETSPEDIEGMAAAQGILTVRGGMTSHAAVVARGMGTCCVSGCGEITMHEEEKYFTLAGKDYHEGDWISIDGSTGNIYGCAVKTVEATISGNFDRFMKWADSFRVLRVRTNADNPRDTAQAVKFGAEGIGLCRTEHMFFEATRIKAMREMIVAKTVEARKEALAKILPYQQGDFEAMYRELKGRPMTIRFLDPPLHEFLPTKEEDIAEIAEELHVSVAELKDVIASLHEFNPMMGHRGCRLAVTYPEIAEMQTTAVINAAIKINKEFSWYRIEPEIMIPLVGEVKELKFVKDVVTATADRLIEEAGVEMKYTVGTMIEIPRAALTADEIATEAEFFSFGTNDLTQMTFGFSRDDAGKFLDSYYDHKIYESDPFAHLDQKGVGKLVKMAAEMGRATRPHIKLGICGEHGGDPASVEFCHNVGLNYVSCSPFRVPIARLAAAQAAIKDKRQ
;
A
#
# COMPACT_ATOMS: atom_id res chain seq x y z
N MET A 1 22.60 30.74 63.87
CA MET A 1 22.21 31.27 62.55
C MET A 1 21.39 30.19 61.84
N THR A 2 20.10 30.41 61.77
CA THR A 2 19.05 29.51 61.29
C THR A 2 18.95 29.65 59.82
N VAL A 3 19.17 28.55 59.05
CA VAL A 3 18.95 28.54 57.60
C VAL A 3 17.56 27.95 57.34
N SER A 4 16.66 28.80 56.90
CA SER A 4 15.32 28.48 56.43
C SER A 4 15.39 27.67 55.12
N LYS A 5 14.96 26.41 55.13
CA LYS A 5 14.70 25.63 53.97
C LYS A 5 13.31 25.97 53.43
N THR A 6 13.26 26.79 52.40
CA THR A 6 12.07 27.02 51.58
C THR A 6 11.76 25.73 50.80
N ARG A 7 10.68 25.05 51.18
CA ARG A 7 10.05 24.01 50.37
C ARG A 7 9.46 24.67 49.09
N LYS A 8 10.10 24.47 47.95
CA LYS A 8 9.43 24.65 46.65
C LYS A 8 8.44 23.49 46.50
N GLY A 9 7.16 23.80 46.59
CA GLY A 9 6.10 22.86 46.23
C GLY A 9 6.22 22.51 44.74
N PHE A 10 6.46 21.24 44.46
CA PHE A 10 6.19 20.67 43.13
C PHE A 10 4.67 20.73 42.93
N ILE A 11 4.19 21.68 42.17
CA ILE A 11 2.87 21.61 41.58
C ILE A 11 3.05 20.52 40.52
N ASN A 12 2.62 19.30 40.82
CA ASN A 12 2.39 18.26 39.83
C ASN A 12 1.27 18.82 38.93
N SER A 13 1.63 19.39 37.77
CA SER A 13 0.64 19.67 36.76
C SER A 13 0.09 18.32 36.29
N MET A 14 -1.15 18.02 36.66
CA MET A 14 -1.85 16.82 36.16
C MET A 14 -1.77 16.82 34.65
N HIS A 15 -1.43 15.68 34.07
CA HIS A 15 -1.36 15.55 32.62
C HIS A 15 -2.78 15.63 32.03
N LYS A 16 -2.94 16.39 30.96
CA LYS A 16 -4.27 16.57 30.34
C LYS A 16 -4.52 15.52 29.27
N TYR A 17 -5.46 14.63 29.54
CA TYR A 17 -5.88 13.55 28.62
C TYR A 17 -7.21 13.85 27.90
N VAL A 18 -8.05 14.75 28.44
CA VAL A 18 -9.40 14.99 27.92
C VAL A 18 -9.56 16.47 27.54
N TYR A 19 -10.09 16.69 26.33
CA TYR A 19 -10.24 17.99 25.71
C TYR A 19 -11.66 18.19 25.22
N LEU A 20 -12.35 19.27 25.66
CA LEU A 20 -13.59 19.68 24.97
C LEU A 20 -13.28 20.06 23.53
N PHE A 21 -14.25 19.93 22.62
CA PHE A 21 -14.06 20.36 21.22
C PHE A 21 -13.63 21.83 21.14
N SER A 22 -14.12 22.69 22.02
CA SER A 22 -13.71 24.08 22.13
C SER A 22 -12.28 24.32 22.67
N GLU A 23 -11.61 23.30 23.18
CA GLU A 23 -10.24 23.36 23.71
C GLU A 23 -9.19 22.81 22.75
N GLY A 24 -9.61 22.23 21.65
CA GLY A 24 -8.78 21.68 20.58
C GLY A 24 -8.80 22.52 19.32
N ASN A 25 -8.01 22.12 18.33
CA ASN A 25 -8.01 22.66 16.98
C ASN A 25 -7.48 21.65 15.95
N GLY A 26 -7.54 22.02 14.67
CA GLY A 26 -7.13 21.15 13.55
C GLY A 26 -5.65 20.74 13.53
N SER A 27 -4.75 21.50 14.19
CA SER A 27 -3.33 21.16 14.27
C SER A 27 -3.01 20.07 15.31
N MET A 28 -3.93 19.78 16.22
CA MET A 28 -3.74 18.79 17.31
C MET A 28 -4.07 17.36 16.86
N ARG A 29 -3.86 17.04 15.61
CA ARG A 29 -4.23 15.75 15.02
C ARG A 29 -3.50 14.56 15.63
N GLU A 30 -2.27 14.76 16.08
CA GLU A 30 -1.52 13.70 16.77
C GLU A 30 -2.13 13.32 18.10
N LEU A 31 -2.63 14.31 18.84
CA LEU A 31 -3.19 14.16 20.16
C LEU A 31 -4.68 13.80 20.16
N LEU A 32 -5.47 14.45 19.32
CA LEU A 32 -6.92 14.30 19.28
C LEU A 32 -7.41 13.30 18.21
N GLY A 33 -6.47 12.73 17.43
CA GLY A 33 -6.80 11.97 16.24
C GLY A 33 -7.42 12.84 15.14
N GLY A 34 -7.61 12.27 13.96
CA GLY A 34 -8.17 13.02 12.82
C GLY A 34 -9.59 13.53 13.05
N LYS A 35 -10.45 12.70 13.65
CA LYS A 35 -11.85 13.05 13.91
C LYS A 35 -11.99 14.12 15.01
N GLY A 36 -11.29 13.94 16.15
CA GLY A 36 -11.34 14.89 17.26
C GLY A 36 -10.80 16.27 16.89
N ALA A 37 -9.67 16.32 16.17
CA ALA A 37 -9.10 17.58 15.69
C ALA A 37 -10.06 18.31 14.73
N ASN A 38 -10.71 17.60 13.81
CA ASN A 38 -11.66 18.21 12.88
C ASN A 38 -12.97 18.65 13.56
N LEU A 39 -13.46 17.91 14.56
CA LEU A 39 -14.61 18.35 15.37
C LEU A 39 -14.30 19.63 16.13
N ALA A 40 -13.09 19.73 16.71
CA ALA A 40 -12.63 20.93 17.38
C ALA A 40 -12.52 22.11 16.40
N GLU A 41 -11.94 21.88 15.22
CA GLU A 41 -11.79 22.93 14.19
C GLU A 41 -13.12 23.44 13.68
N MET A 42 -14.09 22.55 13.37
CA MET A 42 -15.45 22.94 12.99
C MET A 42 -16.16 23.72 14.10
N THR A 43 -15.93 23.35 15.36
CA THR A 43 -16.45 24.09 16.52
C THR A 43 -15.90 25.51 16.55
N ASN A 44 -14.59 25.68 16.38
CA ASN A 44 -13.92 27.00 16.35
C ASN A 44 -14.36 27.85 15.17
N LEU A 45 -14.72 27.24 14.06
CA LEU A 45 -15.29 27.90 12.88
C LEU A 45 -16.78 28.28 13.06
N GLY A 46 -17.38 28.00 14.22
CA GLY A 46 -18.78 28.30 14.52
C GLY A 46 -19.78 27.46 13.76
N MET A 47 -19.42 26.26 13.34
CA MET A 47 -20.33 25.33 12.67
C MET A 47 -21.24 24.61 13.68
N PRO A 48 -22.41 24.12 13.26
CA PRO A 48 -23.37 23.47 14.14
C PRO A 48 -22.90 22.04 14.50
N VAL A 49 -21.90 21.94 15.36
CA VAL A 49 -21.35 20.67 15.87
C VAL A 49 -21.96 20.38 17.23
N PRO A 50 -22.52 19.18 17.48
CA PRO A 50 -22.92 18.78 18.82
C PRO A 50 -21.71 18.81 19.76
N GLN A 51 -21.75 19.62 20.81
CA GLN A 51 -20.60 19.92 21.66
C GLN A 51 -20.25 18.75 22.59
N GLY A 52 -19.11 18.13 22.36
CA GLY A 52 -18.59 17.00 23.09
C GLY A 52 -17.13 17.18 23.52
N PHE A 53 -16.46 16.06 23.76
CA PHE A 53 -15.05 16.03 24.13
C PHE A 53 -14.30 14.86 23.50
N THR A 54 -12.99 15.02 23.44
CA THR A 54 -12.08 13.99 22.93
C THR A 54 -11.15 13.52 24.06
N ILE A 55 -11.04 12.21 24.23
CA ILE A 55 -10.02 11.53 25.04
C ILE A 55 -8.85 11.24 24.12
N SER A 56 -7.66 11.70 24.49
CA SER A 56 -6.48 11.76 23.61
C SER A 56 -5.90 10.39 23.26
N THR A 57 -5.08 10.36 22.21
CA THR A 57 -4.29 9.18 21.83
C THR A 57 -3.32 8.75 22.93
N GLU A 58 -2.83 9.70 23.73
CA GLU A 58 -1.96 9.42 24.89
C GLU A 58 -2.69 8.64 25.96
N ALA A 59 -3.99 8.90 26.18
CA ALA A 59 -4.82 8.10 27.10
C ALA A 59 -4.95 6.65 26.60
N CYS A 60 -4.99 6.41 25.30
CA CYS A 60 -4.97 5.06 24.74
C CYS A 60 -3.62 4.36 25.00
N THR A 61 -2.53 5.03 24.78
CA THR A 61 -1.19 4.49 25.09
C THR A 61 -1.10 4.15 26.58
N LYS A 62 -1.57 5.07 27.45
CA LYS A 62 -1.60 4.84 28.88
C LYS A 62 -2.48 3.67 29.31
N TYR A 63 -3.61 3.48 28.65
CA TYR A 63 -4.49 2.32 28.86
C TYR A 63 -3.77 0.98 28.63
N TYR A 64 -2.94 0.89 27.58
CA TYR A 64 -2.15 -0.31 27.31
C TYR A 64 -0.97 -0.48 28.25
N GLU A 65 -0.33 0.62 28.69
CA GLU A 65 0.72 0.59 29.72
C GLU A 65 0.19 0.14 31.08
N ASP A 66 -1.06 0.47 31.40
CA ASP A 66 -1.74 0.13 32.65
C ASP A 66 -2.53 -1.21 32.54
N ASP A 67 -2.01 -2.18 31.76
CA ASP A 67 -2.61 -3.52 31.57
C ASP A 67 -4.09 -3.48 31.13
N ARG A 68 -4.41 -2.64 30.16
CA ARG A 68 -5.76 -2.41 29.62
C ARG A 68 -6.75 -1.88 30.67
N ASN A 69 -6.28 -1.01 31.55
CA ASN A 69 -7.08 -0.31 32.55
C ASN A 69 -7.06 1.21 32.34
N ILE A 70 -8.21 1.85 32.47
CA ILE A 70 -8.29 3.31 32.54
C ILE A 70 -8.00 3.72 33.99
N ASN A 71 -6.94 4.47 34.21
CA ASN A 71 -6.56 4.93 35.54
C ASN A 71 -7.51 6.03 36.06
N ASP A 72 -7.41 6.30 37.36
CA ASP A 72 -8.32 7.24 38.04
C ASP A 72 -8.15 8.69 37.58
N GLU A 73 -6.98 9.08 37.09
CA GLU A 73 -6.73 10.42 36.55
C GLU A 73 -7.52 10.63 35.24
N ILE A 74 -7.49 9.66 34.34
CA ILE A 74 -8.26 9.71 33.08
C ILE A 74 -9.76 9.66 33.37
N LYS A 75 -10.22 8.76 34.29
CA LYS A 75 -11.63 8.68 34.71
C LYS A 75 -12.14 10.02 35.24
N ALA A 76 -11.37 10.65 36.15
CA ALA A 76 -11.76 11.94 36.73
C ALA A 76 -11.94 13.02 35.67
N GLN A 77 -11.01 13.10 34.70
CA GLN A 77 -11.08 14.04 33.60
C GLN A 77 -12.28 13.75 32.66
N VAL A 78 -12.61 12.49 32.40
CA VAL A 78 -13.80 12.09 31.63
C VAL A 78 -15.07 12.57 32.31
N TYR A 79 -15.22 12.33 33.63
CA TYR A 79 -16.41 12.77 34.35
C TYR A 79 -16.50 14.30 34.48
N GLU A 80 -15.38 14.99 34.63
CA GLU A 80 -15.36 16.47 34.60
C GLU A 80 -15.80 16.99 33.23
N ALA A 81 -15.28 16.43 32.13
CA ALA A 81 -15.69 16.80 30.80
C ALA A 81 -17.18 16.49 30.52
N LEU A 82 -17.68 15.33 31.00
CA LEU A 82 -19.09 14.98 30.93
C LEU A 82 -19.98 16.03 31.62
N ALA A 83 -19.65 16.41 32.86
CA ALA A 83 -20.37 17.43 33.59
C ALA A 83 -20.39 18.80 32.86
N ARG A 84 -19.27 19.14 32.17
CA ARG A 84 -19.18 20.36 31.34
C ARG A 84 -20.10 20.29 30.12
N ILE A 85 -20.15 19.19 29.40
CA ILE A 85 -21.03 19.06 28.23
C ILE A 85 -22.49 18.93 28.62
N GLU A 86 -22.83 18.36 29.78
CA GLU A 86 -24.19 18.41 30.35
C GLU A 86 -24.66 19.85 30.49
N LYS A 87 -23.82 20.69 31.08
CA LYS A 87 -24.15 22.13 31.26
C LYS A 87 -24.25 22.87 29.91
N ILE A 88 -23.40 22.60 28.97
CA ILE A 88 -23.43 23.21 27.62
C ILE A 88 -24.72 22.84 26.88
N ASN A 89 -25.11 21.57 26.94
CA ASN A 89 -26.25 21.05 26.21
C ASN A 89 -27.59 21.24 27.00
N GLY A 90 -27.53 21.64 28.25
CA GLY A 90 -28.72 21.77 29.12
C GLY A 90 -29.44 20.45 29.40
N LYS A 91 -28.72 19.33 29.28
CA LYS A 91 -29.23 17.96 29.48
C LYS A 91 -28.33 17.23 30.45
N LYS A 92 -28.83 16.15 31.06
CA LYS A 92 -28.06 15.37 32.03
C LYS A 92 -27.97 13.90 31.62
N PHE A 93 -26.78 13.33 31.71
CA PHE A 93 -26.52 11.94 31.36
C PHE A 93 -27.19 11.01 32.38
N GLY A 94 -28.05 10.12 31.89
CA GLY A 94 -28.86 9.22 32.72
C GLY A 94 -30.09 9.84 33.40
N ASP A 95 -30.44 11.11 33.12
CA ASP A 95 -31.68 11.72 33.64
C ASP A 95 -32.88 11.20 32.86
N ALA A 96 -33.91 10.73 33.58
CA ALA A 96 -35.13 10.23 32.99
C ALA A 96 -35.98 11.31 32.31
N LYS A 97 -35.88 12.59 32.73
CA LYS A 97 -36.71 13.67 32.22
C LYS A 97 -36.12 14.42 31.03
N ASN A 98 -34.83 14.67 31.08
CA ASN A 98 -34.13 15.40 30.04
C ASN A 98 -32.77 14.80 29.80
N PRO A 99 -32.70 13.57 29.26
CA PRO A 99 -31.45 12.81 29.13
C PRO A 99 -30.52 13.42 28.11
N LEU A 100 -29.22 13.45 28.46
CA LEU A 100 -28.14 13.56 27.50
C LEU A 100 -27.79 12.13 27.04
N LEU A 101 -28.02 11.83 25.77
CA LEU A 101 -27.54 10.60 25.17
C LEU A 101 -26.29 10.91 24.37
N VAL A 102 -25.30 10.02 24.39
CA VAL A 102 -24.02 10.25 23.72
C VAL A 102 -23.61 9.08 22.82
N SER A 103 -22.80 9.38 21.83
CA SER A 103 -22.05 8.40 21.06
C SER A 103 -20.59 8.36 21.53
N VAL A 104 -19.97 7.20 21.50
CA VAL A 104 -18.54 6.98 21.73
C VAL A 104 -17.93 6.45 20.46
N ARG A 105 -17.05 7.24 19.85
CA ARG A 105 -16.54 7.02 18.49
C ARG A 105 -15.02 7.02 18.49
N SER A 106 -14.41 6.08 17.79
CA SER A 106 -12.96 6.06 17.56
C SER A 106 -12.47 7.23 16.71
N GLY A 107 -11.24 7.67 16.92
CA GLY A 107 -10.63 8.76 16.19
C GLY A 107 -9.11 8.59 16.06
N ALA A 108 -8.63 7.64 15.25
CA ALA A 108 -7.22 7.47 14.97
C ALA A 108 -6.63 8.63 14.15
N ARG A 109 -5.31 8.82 14.21
CA ARG A 109 -4.60 9.85 13.39
C ARG A 109 -4.79 9.62 11.90
N ALA A 110 -4.74 8.34 11.47
CA ALA A 110 -5.05 7.90 10.12
C ALA A 110 -6.48 7.40 10.03
N SER A 111 -7.12 7.60 8.88
CA SER A 111 -8.47 7.07 8.63
C SER A 111 -8.42 5.57 8.44
N MET A 112 -9.14 4.82 9.27
CA MET A 112 -9.23 3.35 9.26
C MET A 112 -10.71 2.92 9.13
N PRO A 113 -11.33 3.04 7.95
CA PRO A 113 -12.77 2.81 7.77
C PRO A 113 -13.16 1.37 8.09
N GLY A 114 -14.17 1.19 8.94
CA GLY A 114 -14.70 -0.13 9.32
C GLY A 114 -13.79 -0.98 10.22
N MET A 115 -12.58 -0.46 10.56
CA MET A 115 -11.64 -1.23 11.38
C MET A 115 -11.84 -1.04 12.88
N MET A 116 -12.47 0.05 13.27
CA MET A 116 -12.65 0.44 14.68
C MET A 116 -14.12 0.70 15.00
N ASP A 117 -14.45 0.56 16.26
CA ASP A 117 -15.82 0.48 16.71
C ASP A 117 -16.41 1.85 17.07
N THR A 118 -17.74 1.92 17.03
CA THR A 118 -18.58 3.07 17.42
C THR A 118 -19.76 2.56 18.22
N ILE A 119 -20.07 3.21 19.34
CA ILE A 119 -21.23 2.89 20.17
C ILE A 119 -22.16 4.10 20.20
N LEU A 120 -23.43 3.91 19.89
CA LEU A 120 -24.44 4.95 19.82
C LEU A 120 -25.44 4.80 20.96
N ASN A 121 -26.17 5.88 21.25
CA ASN A 121 -27.30 5.92 22.21
C ASN A 121 -26.94 5.55 23.67
N LEU A 122 -25.68 5.76 24.09
CA LEU A 122 -25.28 5.56 25.48
C LEU A 122 -26.07 6.48 26.41
N GLY A 123 -26.40 5.96 27.56
CA GLY A 123 -27.24 6.62 28.59
C GLY A 123 -28.67 6.13 28.58
N LEU A 124 -29.08 5.29 27.60
CA LEU A 124 -30.39 4.65 27.60
C LEU A 124 -30.42 3.48 28.60
N ASN A 125 -31.49 3.43 29.35
CA ASN A 125 -31.91 2.35 30.20
C ASN A 125 -33.43 2.35 30.33
N ASP A 126 -34.05 1.48 31.12
CA ASP A 126 -35.50 1.38 31.25
C ASP A 126 -36.11 2.65 31.84
N GLU A 127 -35.45 3.27 32.81
CA GLU A 127 -35.92 4.49 33.47
C GLU A 127 -35.88 5.67 32.49
N VAL A 128 -34.83 5.84 31.76
CA VAL A 128 -34.64 6.89 30.75
C VAL A 128 -35.64 6.71 29.60
N ALA A 129 -35.81 5.48 29.11
CA ALA A 129 -36.80 5.19 28.05
C ALA A 129 -38.22 5.48 28.50
N ALA A 130 -38.61 5.06 29.71
CA ALA A 130 -39.92 5.33 30.28
C ALA A 130 -40.14 6.83 30.50
N GLY A 131 -39.14 7.56 30.98
CA GLY A 131 -39.20 9.01 31.18
C GLY A 131 -39.40 9.81 29.88
N LEU A 132 -38.64 9.42 28.81
CA LEU A 132 -38.81 10.02 27.49
C LEU A 132 -40.20 9.78 26.91
N ILE A 133 -40.74 8.56 27.00
CA ILE A 133 -42.09 8.20 26.54
C ILE A 133 -43.15 8.95 27.33
N ALA A 134 -43.02 9.08 28.66
CA ALA A 134 -43.95 9.84 29.49
C ALA A 134 -43.99 11.32 29.10
N GLY A 135 -42.84 11.89 28.65
CA GLY A 135 -42.77 13.28 28.16
C GLY A 135 -43.44 13.51 26.80
N ASN A 136 -43.51 12.48 25.95
CA ASN A 136 -44.13 12.52 24.62
C ASN A 136 -44.74 11.14 24.26
N PRO A 137 -45.96 10.84 24.74
CA PRO A 137 -46.55 9.50 24.63
C PRO A 137 -47.20 9.20 23.26
N THR A 138 -46.68 9.79 22.17
CA THR A 138 -47.19 9.48 20.83
C THR A 138 -46.63 8.12 20.34
N PRO A 139 -47.42 7.34 19.58
CA PRO A 139 -46.94 6.04 19.06
C PRO A 139 -45.65 6.15 18.27
N ALA A 140 -45.53 7.19 17.44
CA ALA A 140 -44.32 7.41 16.65
C ALA A 140 -43.07 7.67 17.53
N PHE A 141 -43.22 8.50 18.57
CA PHE A 141 -42.10 8.79 19.48
C PHE A 141 -41.77 7.59 20.39
N THR A 142 -42.81 6.87 20.86
CA THR A 142 -42.63 5.63 21.61
C THR A 142 -41.83 4.60 20.79
N ARG A 143 -42.21 4.45 19.51
CA ARG A 143 -41.43 3.58 18.58
C ARG A 143 -40.00 4.05 18.46
N PHE A 144 -39.73 5.31 18.24
CA PHE A 144 -38.40 5.91 18.15
C PHE A 144 -37.53 5.60 19.39
N VAL A 145 -38.11 5.76 20.60
CA VAL A 145 -37.37 5.49 21.85
C VAL A 145 -36.99 4.01 21.95
N TYR A 146 -37.92 3.10 21.67
CA TYR A 146 -37.60 1.65 21.74
C TYR A 146 -36.68 1.20 20.58
N ASP A 147 -36.79 1.76 19.39
CA ASP A 147 -35.84 1.48 18.30
C ASP A 147 -34.43 1.95 18.66
N SER A 148 -34.29 3.14 19.25
CA SER A 148 -32.97 3.63 19.72
C SER A 148 -32.42 2.76 20.85
N TYR A 149 -33.28 2.24 21.73
CA TYR A 149 -32.88 1.40 22.84
C TYR A 149 -32.45 -0.02 22.36
N ARG A 150 -33.23 -0.64 21.46
CA ARG A 150 -32.82 -1.95 20.91
C ARG A 150 -31.50 -1.86 20.12
N ARG A 151 -31.29 -0.77 19.35
CA ARG A 151 -30.04 -0.50 18.65
C ARG A 151 -28.87 -0.35 19.63
N PHE A 152 -29.08 0.36 20.73
CA PHE A 152 -28.07 0.49 21.78
C PHE A 152 -27.70 -0.85 22.39
N ILE A 153 -28.68 -1.67 22.77
CA ILE A 153 -28.43 -3.01 23.34
C ILE A 153 -27.65 -3.87 22.35
N GLN A 154 -28.04 -3.89 21.07
CA GLN A 154 -27.36 -4.65 20.02
C GLN A 154 -25.90 -4.22 19.85
N ILE A 155 -25.64 -2.92 19.66
CA ILE A 155 -24.29 -2.39 19.44
C ILE A 155 -23.43 -2.57 20.70
N PHE A 156 -23.96 -2.31 21.87
CA PHE A 156 -23.23 -2.49 23.12
C PHE A 156 -22.87 -3.97 23.35
N SER A 157 -23.79 -4.86 23.09
CA SER A 157 -23.58 -6.30 23.21
C SER A 157 -22.52 -6.81 22.22
N ASP A 158 -22.56 -6.36 20.98
CA ASP A 158 -21.60 -6.75 19.93
C ASP A 158 -20.21 -6.15 20.21
N VAL A 159 -20.13 -4.84 20.36
CA VAL A 159 -18.85 -4.11 20.40
C VAL A 159 -18.19 -4.17 21.78
N VAL A 160 -18.98 -3.99 22.87
CA VAL A 160 -18.44 -3.88 24.22
C VAL A 160 -18.30 -5.26 24.85
N MET A 161 -19.30 -6.10 24.68
CA MET A 161 -19.40 -7.40 25.34
C MET A 161 -19.00 -8.58 24.41
N GLU A 162 -18.67 -8.31 23.15
CA GLU A 162 -18.16 -9.29 22.17
C GLU A 162 -19.16 -10.44 21.89
N LEU A 163 -20.46 -10.13 21.90
CA LEU A 163 -21.53 -11.06 21.48
C LEU A 163 -21.77 -10.95 19.98
N SER A 164 -22.11 -12.07 19.33
CA SER A 164 -22.31 -12.05 17.87
C SER A 164 -23.52 -11.21 17.46
N LYS A 165 -23.31 -10.21 16.62
CA LYS A 165 -24.37 -9.39 16.02
C LYS A 165 -25.42 -10.25 15.28
N LYS A 166 -25.01 -11.36 14.65
CA LYS A 166 -25.88 -12.25 13.88
C LYS A 166 -27.03 -12.83 14.70
N THR A 167 -26.83 -13.11 15.98
CA THR A 167 -27.91 -13.66 16.84
C THR A 167 -29.00 -12.62 17.07
N PHE A 168 -28.64 -11.35 17.23
CA PHE A 168 -29.61 -10.25 17.33
C PHE A 168 -30.37 -10.02 16.02
N GLU A 169 -29.72 -10.17 14.88
CA GLU A 169 -30.35 -10.08 13.56
C GLU A 169 -31.39 -11.18 13.35
N VAL A 170 -31.09 -12.41 13.77
CA VAL A 170 -32.06 -13.53 13.75
C VAL A 170 -33.31 -13.21 14.58
N ILE A 171 -33.16 -12.64 15.76
CA ILE A 171 -34.29 -12.24 16.63
C ILE A 171 -35.17 -11.18 15.92
N ILE A 172 -34.55 -10.20 15.25
CA ILE A 172 -35.27 -9.19 14.46
C ILE A 172 -36.06 -9.87 13.33
N ASP A 173 -35.44 -10.78 12.61
CA ASP A 173 -36.07 -11.48 11.49
C ASP A 173 -37.24 -12.36 11.94
N GLU A 174 -37.14 -12.99 13.11
CA GLU A 174 -38.26 -13.75 13.71
C GLU A 174 -39.44 -12.84 14.06
N VAL A 175 -39.21 -11.66 14.63
CA VAL A 175 -40.27 -10.69 14.93
C VAL A 175 -40.91 -10.16 13.65
N LYS A 176 -40.10 -9.86 12.62
CA LYS A 176 -40.61 -9.46 11.29
C LYS A 176 -41.48 -10.54 10.67
N ALA A 177 -41.00 -11.79 10.69
CA ALA A 177 -41.72 -12.94 10.15
C ALA A 177 -43.06 -13.17 10.87
N ALA A 178 -43.08 -13.06 12.22
CA ALA A 178 -44.28 -13.20 13.02
C ALA A 178 -45.34 -12.14 12.70
N LYS A 179 -44.89 -10.93 12.33
CA LYS A 179 -45.79 -9.83 11.93
C LYS A 179 -46.13 -9.85 10.42
N GLY A 180 -45.40 -10.59 9.61
CA GLY A 180 -45.57 -10.66 8.16
C GLY A 180 -45.05 -9.44 7.41
N VAL A 181 -44.01 -8.75 7.96
CA VAL A 181 -43.34 -7.60 7.34
C VAL A 181 -41.92 -7.91 6.95
N LYS A 182 -41.32 -7.11 6.04
CA LYS A 182 -39.96 -7.33 5.54
C LYS A 182 -38.92 -6.37 6.10
N ASN A 183 -39.34 -5.13 6.42
CA ASN A 183 -38.42 -4.08 6.82
C ASN A 183 -38.63 -3.69 8.29
N ASP A 184 -37.55 -3.27 8.96
CA ASP A 184 -37.56 -2.81 10.36
C ASP A 184 -38.53 -1.58 10.54
N ILE A 185 -38.67 -0.76 9.49
CA ILE A 185 -39.53 0.42 9.54
C ILE A 185 -41.02 0.09 9.65
N ASP A 186 -41.41 -1.14 9.27
CA ASP A 186 -42.78 -1.63 9.32
C ASP A 186 -43.15 -2.17 10.71
N LEU A 187 -42.19 -2.30 11.63
CA LEU A 187 -42.41 -2.68 13.02
C LEU A 187 -42.91 -1.48 13.82
N ASP A 188 -43.95 -1.66 14.64
CA ASP A 188 -44.52 -0.62 15.48
C ASP A 188 -43.87 -0.49 16.88
N ALA A 189 -44.41 0.34 17.75
CA ALA A 189 -43.86 0.57 19.07
C ALA A 189 -43.88 -0.66 19.98
N ASP A 190 -44.90 -1.50 19.87
CA ASP A 190 -45.01 -2.73 20.66
C ASP A 190 -44.02 -3.78 20.19
N ASP A 191 -43.80 -3.89 18.88
CA ASP A 191 -42.76 -4.78 18.31
C ASP A 191 -41.34 -4.34 18.74
N MET A 192 -41.06 -3.04 18.71
CA MET A 192 -39.74 -2.50 19.13
C MET A 192 -39.53 -2.73 20.63
N LYS A 193 -40.57 -2.56 21.47
CA LYS A 193 -40.51 -2.91 22.89
C LYS A 193 -40.21 -4.41 23.08
N LYS A 194 -40.89 -5.26 22.33
CA LYS A 194 -40.67 -6.69 22.36
C LYS A 194 -39.23 -7.05 21.98
N LEU A 195 -38.63 -6.39 20.96
CA LEU A 195 -37.24 -6.57 20.61
C LEU A 195 -36.28 -6.17 21.75
N VAL A 196 -36.54 -5.06 22.45
CA VAL A 196 -35.76 -4.67 23.63
C VAL A 196 -35.76 -5.76 24.69
N ASP A 197 -36.96 -6.32 25.00
CA ASP A 197 -37.10 -7.38 26.01
C ASP A 197 -36.36 -8.67 25.56
N LEU A 198 -36.53 -9.08 24.31
CA LEU A 198 -35.81 -10.25 23.74
C LEU A 198 -34.28 -10.08 23.72
N PHE A 199 -33.80 -8.90 23.39
CA PHE A 199 -32.36 -8.62 23.36
C PHE A 199 -31.74 -8.68 24.75
N LYS A 200 -32.45 -8.13 25.75
CA LYS A 200 -31.99 -8.26 27.15
C LYS A 200 -32.00 -9.70 27.64
N ALA A 201 -33.03 -10.47 27.26
CA ALA A 201 -33.09 -11.88 27.61
C ALA A 201 -31.93 -12.67 26.99
N HIS A 202 -31.65 -12.42 25.70
CA HIS A 202 -30.50 -13.02 25.01
C HIS A 202 -29.17 -12.60 25.63
N TYR A 203 -28.98 -11.31 25.96
CA TYR A 203 -27.80 -10.84 26.65
C TYR A 203 -27.58 -11.58 27.97
N LYS A 204 -28.66 -11.71 28.78
CA LYS A 204 -28.62 -12.39 30.06
C LYS A 204 -28.30 -13.89 29.93
N GLU A 205 -28.82 -14.54 28.91
CA GLU A 205 -28.53 -15.94 28.61
C GLU A 205 -27.04 -16.15 28.31
N GLU A 206 -26.46 -15.29 27.49
CA GLU A 206 -25.06 -15.40 27.04
C GLU A 206 -24.04 -14.95 28.11
N LYS A 207 -24.36 -13.90 28.87
CA LYS A 207 -23.41 -13.31 29.85
C LYS A 207 -23.66 -13.76 31.29
N GLY A 208 -24.82 -14.31 31.59
CA GLY A 208 -25.17 -14.71 32.96
C GLY A 208 -25.53 -13.54 33.90
N GLU A 209 -25.62 -12.31 33.37
CA GLU A 209 -25.94 -11.10 34.12
C GLU A 209 -26.89 -10.21 33.33
N ASP A 210 -27.54 -9.29 34.03
CA ASP A 210 -28.47 -8.34 33.39
C ASP A 210 -27.70 -7.30 32.55
N PHE A 211 -28.32 -6.80 31.47
CA PHE A 211 -27.76 -5.72 30.67
C PHE A 211 -27.48 -4.48 31.53
N PRO A 212 -26.28 -3.83 31.41
CA PRO A 212 -25.89 -2.72 32.26
C PRO A 212 -26.82 -1.53 32.15
N THR A 213 -27.42 -1.12 33.24
CA THR A 213 -28.37 0.00 33.34
C THR A 213 -27.77 1.29 33.90
N ASP A 214 -26.59 1.21 34.54
CA ASP A 214 -25.85 2.38 35.02
C ASP A 214 -25.15 3.11 33.87
N PRO A 215 -25.54 4.35 33.53
CA PRO A 215 -24.92 5.11 32.45
C PRO A 215 -23.42 5.33 32.62
N ALA A 216 -22.92 5.48 33.85
CA ALA A 216 -21.48 5.66 34.10
C ALA A 216 -20.69 4.39 33.75
N VAL A 217 -21.23 3.22 34.07
CA VAL A 217 -20.65 1.93 33.68
C VAL A 217 -20.69 1.78 32.15
N GLN A 218 -21.83 2.07 31.52
CA GLN A 218 -21.97 2.04 30.05
C GLN A 218 -20.90 2.90 29.37
N LEU A 219 -20.67 4.11 29.83
CA LEU A 219 -19.69 5.04 29.25
C LEU A 219 -18.26 4.53 29.38
N MET A 220 -17.87 4.07 30.58
CA MET A 220 -16.52 3.58 30.81
C MET A 220 -16.19 2.31 30.02
N GLU A 221 -17.12 1.37 29.96
CA GLU A 221 -16.95 0.16 29.18
C GLU A 221 -16.92 0.44 27.67
N ALA A 222 -17.72 1.40 27.18
CA ALA A 222 -17.66 1.84 25.79
C ALA A 222 -16.29 2.48 25.43
N ILE A 223 -15.73 3.31 26.31
CA ILE A 223 -14.40 3.91 26.11
C ILE A 223 -13.32 2.83 26.04
N LYS A 224 -13.37 1.86 26.97
CA LYS A 224 -12.45 0.71 26.98
C LYS A 224 -12.57 -0.11 25.67
N ALA A 225 -13.80 -0.35 25.21
CA ALA A 225 -14.05 -1.08 23.97
C ALA A 225 -13.42 -0.39 22.74
N VAL A 226 -13.54 0.93 22.65
CA VAL A 226 -12.89 1.70 21.58
C VAL A 226 -11.37 1.63 21.70
N PHE A 227 -10.79 1.70 22.88
CA PHE A 227 -9.33 1.50 23.06
C PHE A 227 -8.91 0.09 22.65
N ARG A 228 -9.67 -0.96 23.06
CA ARG A 228 -9.40 -2.35 22.65
C ARG A 228 -9.45 -2.53 21.13
N SER A 229 -10.35 -1.84 20.46
CA SER A 229 -10.50 -1.98 19.00
C SER A 229 -9.25 -1.56 18.22
N TRP A 230 -8.36 -0.78 18.81
CA TRP A 230 -7.05 -0.47 18.24
C TRP A 230 -6.18 -1.72 18.03
N ASP A 231 -6.32 -2.72 18.87
CA ASP A 231 -5.52 -3.97 18.85
C ASP A 231 -6.33 -5.19 18.34
N ASN A 232 -7.48 -4.99 17.71
CA ASN A 232 -8.22 -6.09 17.13
C ASN A 232 -7.53 -6.64 15.85
N PRO A 233 -7.75 -7.91 15.47
CA PRO A 233 -7.06 -8.54 14.32
C PRO A 233 -7.22 -7.76 13.01
N ARG A 234 -8.43 -7.27 12.70
CA ARG A 234 -8.68 -6.50 11.46
C ARG A 234 -7.95 -5.16 11.45
N ALA A 235 -7.86 -4.48 12.60
CA ALA A 235 -7.12 -3.23 12.72
C ALA A 235 -5.60 -3.45 12.60
N ASN A 236 -5.09 -4.55 13.16
CA ASN A 236 -3.68 -4.92 13.06
C ASN A 236 -3.28 -5.18 11.61
N VAL A 237 -4.08 -5.95 10.86
CA VAL A 237 -3.85 -6.20 9.43
C VAL A 237 -3.89 -4.89 8.63
N TYR A 238 -4.92 -4.06 8.86
CA TYR A 238 -5.06 -2.78 8.15
C TYR A 238 -3.88 -1.84 8.40
N ARG A 239 -3.43 -1.72 9.66
CA ARG A 239 -2.28 -0.88 10.00
C ARG A 239 -1.01 -1.35 9.30
N ARG A 240 -0.75 -2.66 9.28
CA ARG A 240 0.38 -3.27 8.60
C ARG A 240 0.38 -2.95 7.10
N MET A 241 -0.78 -3.10 6.45
CA MET A 241 -0.94 -2.82 5.02
C MET A 241 -0.80 -1.33 4.65
N ASN A 242 -0.99 -0.43 5.62
CA ASN A 242 -0.99 1.02 5.40
C ASN A 242 0.14 1.74 6.15
N ASP A 243 1.15 1.02 6.64
CA ASP A 243 2.32 1.56 7.33
C ASP A 243 1.97 2.47 8.54
N ILE A 244 0.90 2.11 9.28
CA ILE A 244 0.43 2.87 10.45
C ILE A 244 1.07 2.29 11.72
N PRO A 245 1.95 3.04 12.42
CA PRO A 245 2.63 2.55 13.63
C PRO A 245 1.66 2.21 14.75
N TYR A 246 1.91 1.11 15.44
CA TYR A 246 1.12 0.70 16.59
C TYR A 246 1.12 1.74 17.72
N SER A 247 2.26 2.40 17.91
CA SER A 247 2.49 3.41 18.97
C SER A 247 1.60 4.65 18.85
N TRP A 248 0.91 4.85 17.72
CA TRP A 248 0.05 6.02 17.55
C TRP A 248 -1.20 6.00 18.42
N GLY A 249 -1.75 4.82 18.73
CA GLY A 249 -2.99 4.68 19.47
C GLY A 249 -4.21 5.27 18.74
N THR A 250 -5.34 5.30 19.41
CA THR A 250 -6.56 5.97 18.95
C THR A 250 -7.08 6.96 19.99
N ALA A 251 -7.64 8.07 19.54
CA ALA A 251 -8.47 8.92 20.39
C ALA A 251 -9.91 8.39 20.48
N VAL A 252 -10.64 8.82 21.49
CA VAL A 252 -12.06 8.52 21.68
C VAL A 252 -12.85 9.83 21.72
N ASN A 253 -13.86 9.96 20.87
CA ASN A 253 -14.75 11.11 20.82
C ASN A 253 -16.08 10.78 21.50
N VAL A 254 -16.45 11.51 22.53
CA VAL A 254 -17.74 11.44 23.21
C VAL A 254 -18.57 12.65 22.78
N GLN A 255 -19.67 12.40 22.08
CA GLN A 255 -20.45 13.43 21.42
C GLN A 255 -21.94 13.23 21.69
N PRO A 256 -22.69 14.30 22.02
CA PRO A 256 -24.15 14.22 22.16
C PRO A 256 -24.80 13.66 20.90
N MET A 257 -25.78 12.78 21.10
CA MET A 257 -26.58 12.23 20.00
C MET A 257 -27.45 13.29 19.35
N VAL A 258 -27.55 13.21 18.03
CA VAL A 258 -28.50 13.92 17.18
C VAL A 258 -29.22 12.86 16.35
N PHE A 259 -30.55 12.94 16.30
CA PHE A 259 -31.38 11.85 15.80
C PHE A 259 -31.99 12.15 14.43
N GLY A 260 -31.39 11.58 13.40
CA GLY A 260 -31.91 11.62 12.03
C GLY A 260 -33.18 10.77 11.82
N ASN A 261 -33.48 9.89 12.77
CA ASN A 261 -34.66 9.01 12.77
C ASN A 261 -35.78 9.48 13.71
N LEU A 262 -35.79 10.76 14.12
CA LEU A 262 -36.77 11.28 15.05
C LEU A 262 -38.15 11.43 14.39
N ASN A 263 -38.20 11.92 13.16
CA ASN A 263 -39.45 12.16 12.40
C ASN A 263 -39.10 12.45 10.91
N ASP A 264 -40.13 12.73 10.11
CA ASP A 264 -40.01 13.03 8.67
C ASP A 264 -39.30 14.36 8.34
N LYS A 265 -39.06 15.23 9.35
CA LYS A 265 -38.21 16.43 9.23
C LYS A 265 -36.77 16.17 9.68
N SER A 266 -36.43 14.92 9.88
CA SER A 266 -35.11 14.48 10.32
C SER A 266 -34.49 13.58 9.26
N GLY A 267 -33.17 13.51 9.21
CA GLY A 267 -32.45 12.69 8.25
C GLY A 267 -30.97 12.69 8.54
N THR A 268 -30.24 11.91 7.77
CA THR A 268 -28.78 11.82 7.86
C THR A 268 -28.19 11.62 6.49
N GLY A 269 -26.94 12.03 6.28
CA GLY A 269 -26.28 11.88 4.99
C GLY A 269 -24.78 12.05 5.05
N VAL A 270 -24.19 11.72 3.92
CA VAL A 270 -22.76 11.88 3.63
C VAL A 270 -22.62 12.62 2.32
N ALA A 271 -21.76 13.62 2.27
CA ALA A 271 -21.51 14.35 1.04
C ALA A 271 -20.06 14.82 0.92
N PHE A 272 -19.66 15.02 -0.32
CA PHE A 272 -18.35 15.51 -0.71
C PHE A 272 -18.49 16.86 -1.40
N THR A 273 -17.53 17.74 -1.18
CA THR A 273 -17.54 19.07 -1.84
C THR A 273 -17.23 18.99 -3.34
N ARG A 274 -16.63 17.89 -3.77
CA ARG A 274 -16.35 17.54 -5.18
C ARG A 274 -16.61 16.05 -5.40
N ASP A 275 -16.88 15.66 -6.63
CA ASP A 275 -17.05 14.24 -6.98
C ASP A 275 -15.77 13.44 -6.68
N PRO A 276 -15.79 12.46 -5.79
CA PRO A 276 -14.61 11.68 -5.40
C PRO A 276 -14.11 10.72 -6.49
N ALA A 277 -14.93 10.43 -7.50
CA ALA A 277 -14.56 9.57 -8.62
C ALA A 277 -13.92 10.35 -9.75
N THR A 278 -14.47 11.51 -10.11
CA THR A 278 -14.05 12.29 -11.28
C THR A 278 -13.25 13.54 -10.92
N GLY A 279 -13.38 14.07 -9.72
CA GLY A 279 -12.77 15.33 -9.28
C GLY A 279 -13.55 16.57 -9.71
N GLU A 280 -14.73 16.43 -10.31
CA GLU A 280 -15.55 17.58 -10.73
C GLU A 280 -16.02 18.39 -9.51
N LYS A 281 -16.01 19.73 -9.66
CA LYS A 281 -16.45 20.66 -8.63
C LYS A 281 -17.97 20.72 -8.57
N ALA A 282 -18.56 19.69 -7.99
CA ALA A 282 -20.01 19.58 -7.77
C ALA A 282 -20.23 18.85 -6.44
N LEU A 283 -21.19 19.35 -5.63
CA LEU A 283 -21.57 18.69 -4.39
C LEU A 283 -22.10 17.28 -4.72
N PHE A 284 -21.42 16.27 -4.20
CA PHE A 284 -21.70 14.87 -4.45
C PHE A 284 -22.07 14.18 -3.13
N GLY A 285 -23.19 13.47 -3.05
CA GLY A 285 -23.55 12.78 -1.82
C GLY A 285 -24.95 12.23 -1.83
N GLU A 286 -25.27 11.61 -0.70
CA GLU A 286 -26.54 10.91 -0.48
C GLU A 286 -27.07 11.16 0.93
N TYR A 287 -28.39 11.12 1.07
CA TYR A 287 -29.05 11.24 2.35
C TYR A 287 -30.31 10.36 2.43
N LEU A 288 -30.72 10.07 3.65
CA LEU A 288 -31.97 9.39 3.98
C LEU A 288 -32.78 10.21 4.97
N ILE A 289 -34.05 10.35 4.71
CA ILE A 289 -35.05 10.92 5.66
C ILE A 289 -35.43 9.83 6.65
N ASN A 290 -35.67 10.22 7.90
CA ASN A 290 -36.08 9.37 9.01
C ASN A 290 -35.15 8.13 9.12
N ALA A 291 -33.86 8.39 9.29
CA ALA A 291 -32.80 7.38 9.33
C ALA A 291 -31.64 7.77 10.24
N GLN A 292 -30.92 6.79 10.78
CA GLN A 292 -29.63 6.98 11.45
C GLN A 292 -28.47 6.76 10.45
N GLY A 293 -27.27 7.23 10.81
CA GLY A 293 -26.10 7.14 9.95
C GLY A 293 -25.76 5.73 9.48
N GLU A 294 -26.01 4.73 10.30
CA GLU A 294 -25.83 3.31 9.96
C GLU A 294 -26.71 2.86 8.79
N ASP A 295 -27.92 3.40 8.68
CA ASP A 295 -28.88 3.01 7.65
C ASP A 295 -28.43 3.45 6.24
N VAL A 296 -27.64 4.55 6.15
CA VAL A 296 -27.04 5.02 4.90
C VAL A 296 -25.93 4.08 4.44
N VAL A 297 -25.12 3.61 5.38
CA VAL A 297 -23.94 2.76 5.09
C VAL A 297 -24.35 1.31 4.85
N ALA A 298 -25.34 0.82 5.58
CA ALA A 298 -25.80 -0.59 5.49
C ALA A 298 -26.52 -0.94 4.18
N GLY A 299 -26.94 0.07 3.38
CA GLY A 299 -27.60 -0.15 2.10
C GLY A 299 -29.00 -0.78 2.18
N ILE A 300 -29.62 -0.80 3.37
CA ILE A 300 -30.95 -1.38 3.62
C ILE A 300 -32.04 -0.60 2.88
N ARG A 301 -31.86 0.69 2.74
CA ARG A 301 -32.74 1.62 2.02
C ARG A 301 -31.96 2.35 0.93
N THR A 302 -32.56 2.58 -0.23
CA THR A 302 -31.93 3.35 -1.31
C THR A 302 -31.89 4.83 -0.92
N PRO A 303 -30.71 5.44 -0.76
CA PRO A 303 -30.60 6.84 -0.41
C PRO A 303 -30.95 7.75 -1.60
N SER A 304 -31.39 8.96 -1.29
CA SER A 304 -31.60 10.03 -2.27
C SER A 304 -30.33 10.80 -2.52
N LYS A 305 -30.13 11.28 -3.73
CA LYS A 305 -29.01 12.18 -4.06
C LYS A 305 -29.11 13.48 -3.26
N ILE A 306 -27.96 14.00 -2.81
CA ILE A 306 -27.91 15.23 -2.01
C ILE A 306 -28.60 16.44 -2.67
N SER A 307 -28.62 16.50 -4.00
CA SER A 307 -29.30 17.56 -4.74
C SER A 307 -30.81 17.60 -4.50
N LYS A 308 -31.44 16.46 -4.20
CA LYS A 308 -32.88 16.39 -3.88
C LYS A 308 -33.23 17.02 -2.53
N LEU A 309 -32.22 17.13 -1.63
CA LEU A 309 -32.44 17.81 -0.33
C LEU A 309 -32.86 19.28 -0.52
N HIS A 310 -32.52 19.91 -1.65
CA HIS A 310 -32.97 21.25 -2.01
C HIS A 310 -34.51 21.31 -2.18
N GLU A 311 -35.11 20.23 -2.67
CA GLU A 311 -36.56 20.12 -2.81
C GLU A 311 -37.24 19.78 -1.47
N ASP A 312 -36.64 18.81 -0.75
CA ASP A 312 -37.27 18.28 0.49
C ASP A 312 -37.10 19.23 1.68
N MET A 313 -35.94 19.90 1.81
CA MET A 313 -35.60 20.83 2.91
C MET A 313 -34.71 21.98 2.40
N PRO A 314 -35.26 22.99 1.68
CA PRO A 314 -34.47 24.04 1.02
C PRO A 314 -33.53 24.80 1.96
N ALA A 315 -34.03 25.24 3.11
CA ALA A 315 -33.23 26.02 4.07
C ALA A 315 -32.05 25.20 4.66
N VAL A 316 -32.26 23.92 4.88
CA VAL A 316 -31.20 23.00 5.35
C VAL A 316 -30.15 22.79 4.25
N TYR A 317 -30.60 22.61 3.01
CA TYR A 317 -29.70 22.47 1.87
C TYR A 317 -28.82 23.72 1.67
N ASP A 318 -29.41 24.91 1.71
CA ASP A 318 -28.67 26.17 1.56
C ASP A 318 -27.63 26.36 2.67
N GLN A 319 -28.00 26.04 3.92
CA GLN A 319 -27.09 26.06 5.05
C GLN A 319 -25.92 25.03 4.85
N PHE A 320 -26.26 23.84 4.34
CA PHE A 320 -25.26 22.80 4.09
C PHE A 320 -24.27 23.20 3.00
N VAL A 321 -24.74 23.81 1.90
CA VAL A 321 -23.91 24.33 0.81
C VAL A 321 -22.94 25.41 1.32
N ASP A 322 -23.43 26.34 2.18
CA ASP A 322 -22.58 27.35 2.82
C ASP A 322 -21.47 26.71 3.65
N ILE A 323 -21.81 25.74 4.49
CA ILE A 323 -20.86 25.01 5.34
C ILE A 323 -19.85 24.25 4.47
N ALA A 324 -20.30 23.55 3.44
CA ALA A 324 -19.43 22.81 2.52
C ALA A 324 -18.39 23.73 1.84
N THR A 325 -18.86 24.90 1.37
CA THR A 325 -18.00 25.91 0.76
C THR A 325 -17.00 26.47 1.74
N ARG A 326 -17.40 26.78 2.94
CA ARG A 326 -16.52 27.29 4.00
C ARG A 326 -15.48 26.27 4.42
N LEU A 327 -15.84 24.98 4.52
CA LEU A 327 -14.92 23.89 4.85
C LEU A 327 -13.89 23.66 3.74
N GLU A 328 -14.30 23.59 2.46
CA GLU A 328 -13.38 23.46 1.34
C GLU A 328 -12.38 24.62 1.29
N ASN A 329 -12.85 25.85 1.48
CA ASN A 329 -12.00 27.05 1.49
C ASN A 329 -11.04 27.05 2.69
N HIS A 330 -11.48 26.63 3.87
CA HIS A 330 -10.68 26.61 5.09
C HIS A 330 -9.57 25.55 5.00
N TYR A 331 -9.90 24.31 4.63
CA TYR A 331 -8.93 23.25 4.47
C TYR A 331 -8.16 23.32 3.15
N ARG A 332 -8.64 24.14 2.22
CA ARG A 332 -8.12 24.29 0.85
C ARG A 332 -7.98 22.95 0.15
N ASP A 333 -8.93 22.03 0.41
CA ASP A 333 -8.99 20.69 -0.16
C ASP A 333 -10.44 20.18 -0.13
N MET A 334 -10.75 19.24 -1.04
CA MET A 334 -12.02 18.53 -1.08
C MET A 334 -12.33 17.90 0.28
N GLN A 335 -13.54 18.12 0.76
CA GLN A 335 -14.01 17.61 2.04
C GLN A 335 -15.04 16.50 1.86
N ASP A 336 -14.94 15.48 2.72
CA ASP A 336 -15.91 14.43 2.99
C ASP A 336 -16.59 14.77 4.32
N MET A 337 -17.91 14.91 4.31
CA MET A 337 -18.71 15.46 5.41
C MET A 337 -19.83 14.49 5.79
N GLU A 338 -19.96 14.24 7.09
CA GLU A 338 -21.11 13.53 7.66
C GLU A 338 -22.01 14.55 8.38
N PHE A 339 -23.30 14.50 8.13
CA PHE A 339 -24.26 15.41 8.73
C PHE A 339 -25.53 14.68 9.15
N THR A 340 -26.24 15.27 10.12
CA THR A 340 -27.57 14.82 10.57
C THR A 340 -28.50 16.01 10.69
N ILE A 341 -29.74 15.83 10.30
CA ILE A 341 -30.82 16.79 10.44
C ILE A 341 -31.76 16.28 11.52
N GLU A 342 -31.94 17.02 12.58
CA GLU A 342 -32.91 16.70 13.64
C GLU A 342 -33.98 17.74 13.65
N ASN A 343 -35.21 17.34 13.32
CA ASN A 343 -36.39 18.20 13.28
C ASN A 343 -36.17 19.53 12.51
N GLY A 344 -35.59 19.44 11.32
CA GLY A 344 -35.29 20.58 10.44
C GLY A 344 -34.03 21.38 10.80
N LYS A 345 -33.25 20.98 11.81
CA LYS A 345 -31.99 21.63 12.21
C LYS A 345 -30.80 20.79 11.80
N LEU A 346 -29.88 21.41 11.07
CA LEU A 346 -28.69 20.76 10.59
C LEU A 346 -27.58 20.69 11.66
N TYR A 347 -26.89 19.55 11.73
CA TYR A 347 -25.72 19.32 12.55
C TYR A 347 -24.60 18.65 11.75
N MET A 348 -23.37 19.10 11.93
CA MET A 348 -22.18 18.49 11.35
C MET A 348 -21.57 17.49 12.35
N LEU A 349 -21.39 16.24 11.91
CA LEU A 349 -20.86 15.18 12.75
C LEU A 349 -19.40 14.87 12.48
N GLN A 350 -18.93 15.11 11.27
CA GLN A 350 -17.55 14.88 10.86
C GLN A 350 -17.23 15.66 9.59
N THR A 351 -15.99 16.09 9.47
CA THR A 351 -15.36 16.45 8.20
C THR A 351 -13.97 15.85 8.12
N ARG A 352 -13.52 15.54 6.91
CA ARG A 352 -12.17 15.08 6.63
C ARG A 352 -11.81 15.37 5.17
N ASN A 353 -10.51 15.37 4.86
CA ASN A 353 -10.11 15.37 3.45
C ASN A 353 -10.67 14.15 2.75
N GLY A 354 -11.40 14.36 1.67
CA GLY A 354 -12.16 13.32 0.98
C GLY A 354 -11.24 12.27 0.38
N LYS A 355 -11.52 10.99 0.66
CA LYS A 355 -10.92 9.89 -0.10
C LYS A 355 -11.43 9.96 -1.53
N ARG A 356 -10.52 9.79 -2.48
CA ARG A 356 -10.79 10.01 -3.90
C ARG A 356 -9.98 9.05 -4.75
N THR A 357 -10.40 8.82 -5.96
CA THR A 357 -9.61 8.07 -6.96
C THR A 357 -8.33 8.83 -7.29
N ALA A 358 -7.34 8.14 -7.83
CA ALA A 358 -6.09 8.78 -8.25
C ALA A 358 -6.33 9.82 -9.36
N ALA A 359 -7.23 9.56 -10.30
CA ALA A 359 -7.60 10.49 -11.34
C ALA A 359 -8.25 11.77 -10.77
N ALA A 360 -9.17 11.60 -9.81
CA ALA A 360 -9.77 12.72 -9.10
C ALA A 360 -8.74 13.50 -8.27
N ALA A 361 -7.78 12.82 -7.62
CA ALA A 361 -6.72 13.47 -6.85
C ALA A 361 -5.87 14.40 -7.72
N LEU A 362 -5.47 13.95 -8.91
CA LEU A 362 -4.71 14.77 -9.86
C LEU A 362 -5.54 15.93 -10.39
N LYS A 363 -6.80 15.68 -10.77
CA LYS A 363 -7.68 16.74 -11.25
C LYS A 363 -7.90 17.79 -10.18
N ILE A 364 -8.25 17.39 -8.97
CA ILE A 364 -8.50 18.31 -7.85
C ILE A 364 -7.23 19.11 -7.52
N ALA A 365 -6.05 18.48 -7.48
CA ALA A 365 -4.81 19.18 -7.24
C ALA A 365 -4.53 20.26 -8.31
N CYS A 366 -4.77 19.94 -9.58
CA CYS A 366 -4.63 20.90 -10.68
C CYS A 366 -5.67 22.03 -10.58
N ASP A 367 -6.94 21.69 -10.35
CA ASP A 367 -8.03 22.67 -10.25
C ASP A 367 -7.82 23.64 -9.09
N LEU A 368 -7.38 23.15 -7.91
CA LEU A 368 -7.10 24.00 -6.76
C LEU A 368 -5.94 24.98 -6.99
N VAL A 369 -4.95 24.61 -7.81
CA VAL A 369 -3.89 25.54 -8.26
C VAL A 369 -4.48 26.56 -9.22
N ASP A 370 -5.31 26.16 -10.17
CA ASP A 370 -5.94 27.07 -11.12
C ASP A 370 -6.91 28.05 -10.45
N GLU A 371 -7.59 27.61 -9.39
CA GLU A 371 -8.45 28.43 -8.54
C GLU A 371 -7.65 29.37 -7.60
N GLY A 372 -6.33 29.26 -7.57
CA GLY A 372 -5.47 30.07 -6.70
C GLY A 372 -5.55 29.71 -5.20
N MET A 373 -6.13 28.56 -4.87
CA MET A 373 -6.30 28.11 -3.49
C MET A 373 -5.01 27.53 -2.91
N ILE A 374 -4.20 26.87 -3.73
CA ILE A 374 -2.93 26.25 -3.32
C ILE A 374 -1.82 26.54 -4.32
N SER A 375 -0.57 26.45 -3.86
CA SER A 375 0.59 26.49 -4.74
C SER A 375 0.83 25.14 -5.44
N ARG A 376 1.70 25.15 -6.47
CA ARG A 376 2.14 23.91 -7.12
C ARG A 376 2.90 22.99 -6.15
N GLU A 377 3.67 23.55 -5.23
CA GLU A 377 4.34 22.79 -4.17
C GLU A 377 3.35 22.09 -3.25
N GLU A 378 2.30 22.81 -2.82
CA GLU A 378 1.23 22.23 -2.00
C GLU A 378 0.48 21.14 -2.78
N ALA A 379 0.21 21.34 -4.07
CA ALA A 379 -0.44 20.33 -4.92
C ALA A 379 0.39 19.05 -5.01
N VAL A 380 1.70 19.17 -5.26
CA VAL A 380 2.63 18.03 -5.33
C VAL A 380 2.69 17.29 -3.99
N MET A 381 2.62 17.99 -2.87
CA MET A 381 2.64 17.38 -1.52
C MET A 381 1.33 16.65 -1.14
N ARG A 382 0.20 16.91 -1.82
CA ARG A 382 -1.10 16.36 -1.46
C ARG A 382 -1.44 15.02 -2.11
N VAL A 383 -0.81 14.71 -3.23
CA VAL A 383 -1.03 13.43 -3.92
C VAL A 383 -0.07 12.39 -3.37
N GLU A 384 -0.61 11.29 -2.86
CA GLU A 384 0.22 10.19 -2.39
C GLU A 384 0.88 9.48 -3.58
N PRO A 385 2.20 9.29 -3.59
CA PRO A 385 2.90 8.65 -4.71
C PRO A 385 2.34 7.28 -5.09
N LYS A 386 1.99 6.45 -4.10
CA LYS A 386 1.41 5.11 -4.33
C LYS A 386 0.09 5.15 -5.09
N GLN A 387 -0.69 6.24 -5.01
CA GLN A 387 -1.95 6.37 -5.76
C GLN A 387 -1.75 6.41 -7.26
N LEU A 388 -0.60 6.91 -7.74
CA LEU A 388 -0.31 6.97 -9.18
C LEU A 388 -0.26 5.59 -9.84
N ASP A 389 0.03 4.55 -9.06
CA ASP A 389 0.11 3.17 -9.54
C ASP A 389 -1.18 2.73 -10.25
N SER A 390 -2.32 3.05 -9.67
CA SER A 390 -3.63 2.71 -10.25
C SER A 390 -3.92 3.38 -11.61
N LEU A 391 -3.24 4.48 -11.94
CA LEU A 391 -3.39 5.17 -13.22
C LEU A 391 -2.59 4.54 -14.36
N LEU A 392 -1.66 3.66 -14.03
CA LEU A 392 -0.72 3.06 -14.95
C LEU A 392 -1.14 1.66 -15.40
N HIS A 393 -2.17 1.09 -14.75
CA HIS A 393 -2.67 -0.25 -15.00
C HIS A 393 -4.14 -0.26 -15.44
N PRO A 394 -4.60 -1.27 -16.21
CA PRO A 394 -6.00 -1.47 -16.53
C PRO A 394 -6.87 -1.57 -15.25
N GLN A 395 -8.10 -1.13 -15.33
CA GLN A 395 -9.08 -1.20 -14.24
C GLN A 395 -10.37 -1.88 -14.70
N PHE A 396 -11.19 -2.35 -13.76
CA PHE A 396 -12.53 -2.84 -14.09
C PHE A 396 -13.50 -1.69 -14.35
N ASP A 397 -14.41 -1.90 -15.30
CA ASP A 397 -15.58 -1.04 -15.47
C ASP A 397 -16.43 -1.06 -14.19
N ALA A 398 -16.73 0.09 -13.63
CA ALA A 398 -17.39 0.21 -12.32
C ALA A 398 -18.79 -0.42 -12.28
N ALA A 399 -19.53 -0.37 -13.39
CA ALA A 399 -20.86 -0.99 -13.49
C ALA A 399 -20.76 -2.51 -13.57
N ALA A 400 -19.81 -3.02 -14.38
CA ALA A 400 -19.55 -4.45 -14.50
C ALA A 400 -19.05 -5.05 -13.17
N LEU A 401 -18.21 -4.33 -12.45
CA LEU A 401 -17.67 -4.75 -11.17
C LEU A 401 -18.75 -4.90 -10.09
N LYS A 402 -19.71 -3.97 -10.03
CA LYS A 402 -20.83 -4.04 -9.08
C LYS A 402 -21.74 -5.26 -9.30
N ALA A 403 -21.78 -5.80 -10.50
CA ALA A 403 -22.58 -6.97 -10.85
C ALA A 403 -21.83 -8.29 -10.61
N ALA A 404 -20.52 -8.24 -10.35
CA ALA A 404 -19.68 -9.43 -10.19
C ALA A 404 -19.56 -9.82 -8.71
N GLU A 405 -19.62 -11.12 -8.44
CA GLU A 405 -19.44 -11.68 -7.10
C GLU A 405 -17.99 -12.08 -6.87
N VAL A 406 -17.45 -11.76 -5.70
CA VAL A 406 -16.12 -12.18 -5.26
C VAL A 406 -16.20 -13.65 -4.86
N VAL A 407 -15.49 -14.52 -5.55
CA VAL A 407 -15.46 -15.96 -5.29
C VAL A 407 -14.24 -16.42 -4.49
N GLY A 408 -13.23 -15.57 -4.34
CA GLY A 408 -12.01 -15.85 -3.56
C GLY A 408 -11.16 -14.64 -3.40
N LYS A 409 -10.15 -14.74 -2.52
CA LYS A 409 -9.23 -13.65 -2.23
C LYS A 409 -7.81 -14.15 -2.02
N GLY A 410 -6.86 -13.48 -2.66
CA GLY A 410 -5.42 -13.65 -2.43
C GLY A 410 -4.75 -12.34 -2.03
N LEU A 411 -3.43 -12.33 -2.08
CA LEU A 411 -2.65 -11.12 -1.85
C LEU A 411 -2.65 -10.22 -3.10
N ALA A 412 -2.84 -8.95 -2.92
CA ALA A 412 -2.74 -7.92 -3.95
C ALA A 412 -1.26 -7.73 -4.36
N ALA A 413 -0.75 -8.64 -5.18
CA ALA A 413 0.69 -8.78 -5.43
C ALA A 413 1.22 -7.83 -6.51
N SER A 414 0.44 -7.56 -7.55
CA SER A 414 0.76 -6.56 -8.58
C SER A 414 -0.55 -5.91 -9.06
N PRO A 415 -0.64 -4.57 -9.06
CA PRO A 415 -1.90 -3.87 -9.29
C PRO A 415 -2.45 -4.05 -10.71
N GLY A 416 -3.72 -3.69 -10.88
CA GLY A 416 -4.44 -3.75 -12.14
C GLY A 416 -5.59 -4.73 -12.12
N ALA A 417 -6.39 -4.68 -13.17
CA ALA A 417 -7.51 -5.58 -13.42
C ALA A 417 -7.20 -6.47 -14.62
N ALA A 418 -7.37 -7.76 -14.48
CA ALA A 418 -7.22 -8.72 -15.55
C ALA A 418 -8.48 -9.57 -15.72
N CYS A 419 -8.86 -9.79 -16.97
CA CYS A 419 -9.93 -10.68 -17.37
C CYS A 419 -9.44 -11.54 -18.52
N GLY A 420 -9.56 -12.86 -18.39
CA GLY A 420 -9.09 -13.78 -19.42
C GLY A 420 -9.56 -15.20 -19.17
N ARG A 421 -9.23 -16.06 -20.14
CA ARG A 421 -9.46 -17.50 -20.03
C ARG A 421 -8.37 -18.15 -19.18
N VAL A 422 -8.76 -19.07 -18.33
CA VAL A 422 -7.87 -19.86 -17.49
C VAL A 422 -6.93 -20.70 -18.35
N VAL A 423 -5.62 -20.60 -18.09
CA VAL A 423 -4.61 -21.50 -18.62
C VAL A 423 -3.64 -21.92 -17.50
N PHE A 424 -3.07 -23.12 -17.60
CA PHE A 424 -2.30 -23.73 -16.52
C PHE A 424 -0.80 -23.87 -16.82
N SER A 425 -0.37 -23.58 -18.04
CA SER A 425 1.05 -23.62 -18.44
C SER A 425 1.50 -22.35 -19.13
N ALA A 426 2.81 -22.07 -19.08
CA ALA A 426 3.41 -20.95 -19.78
C ALA A 426 3.27 -21.10 -21.30
N GLU A 427 3.38 -22.32 -21.83
CA GLU A 427 3.21 -22.63 -23.23
C GLU A 427 1.79 -22.35 -23.70
N ASP A 428 0.77 -22.78 -22.94
CA ASP A 428 -0.64 -22.51 -23.25
C ASP A 428 -0.90 -21.00 -23.22
N ALA A 429 -0.37 -20.28 -22.24
CA ALA A 429 -0.50 -18.83 -22.16
C ALA A 429 0.06 -18.14 -23.42
N LYS A 430 1.25 -18.52 -23.86
CA LYS A 430 1.86 -18.00 -25.10
C LYS A 430 1.05 -18.36 -26.33
N SER A 431 0.70 -19.63 -26.47
CA SER A 431 -0.02 -20.14 -27.66
C SER A 431 -1.40 -19.47 -27.81
N TRP A 432 -2.15 -19.37 -26.73
CA TRP A 432 -3.48 -18.75 -26.74
C TRP A 432 -3.40 -17.25 -26.99
N ALA A 433 -2.46 -16.57 -26.33
CA ALA A 433 -2.24 -15.13 -26.56
C ALA A 433 -1.80 -14.83 -28.00
N ALA A 434 -0.97 -15.67 -28.62
CA ALA A 434 -0.57 -15.54 -30.02
C ALA A 434 -1.76 -15.69 -30.97
N ASN A 435 -2.80 -16.43 -30.58
CA ASN A 435 -4.04 -16.57 -31.32
C ASN A 435 -5.07 -15.45 -30.99
N GLY A 436 -4.69 -14.44 -30.20
CA GLY A 436 -5.51 -13.29 -29.86
C GLY A 436 -6.45 -13.49 -28.67
N GLU A 437 -6.35 -14.62 -27.96
CA GLU A 437 -7.12 -14.86 -26.73
C GLU A 437 -6.51 -14.11 -25.53
N LYS A 438 -7.38 -13.56 -24.69
CA LYS A 438 -6.98 -13.02 -23.40
C LYS A 438 -6.92 -14.16 -22.39
N VAL A 439 -5.78 -14.33 -21.73
CA VAL A 439 -5.58 -15.43 -20.78
C VAL A 439 -5.16 -14.94 -19.40
N VAL A 440 -5.55 -15.71 -18.38
CA VAL A 440 -5.06 -15.59 -17.00
C VAL A 440 -4.31 -16.89 -16.70
N LEU A 441 -3.02 -16.75 -16.39
CA LEU A 441 -2.17 -17.88 -16.03
C LEU A 441 -2.41 -18.23 -14.57
N VAL A 442 -2.89 -19.47 -14.33
CA VAL A 442 -3.19 -19.98 -12.99
C VAL A 442 -2.21 -21.10 -12.65
N ARG A 443 -1.41 -20.91 -11.61
CA ARG A 443 -0.36 -21.84 -11.20
C ARG A 443 -0.43 -22.16 -9.71
N LEU A 444 0.09 -23.30 -9.31
CA LEU A 444 0.35 -23.57 -7.90
C LEU A 444 1.36 -22.54 -7.35
N GLU A 445 2.44 -22.35 -8.06
CA GLU A 445 3.47 -21.32 -7.91
C GLU A 445 4.18 -21.12 -9.26
N THR A 446 4.84 -19.98 -9.48
CA THR A 446 5.58 -19.73 -10.72
C THR A 446 7.08 -19.91 -10.51
N SER A 447 7.77 -20.30 -11.59
CA SER A 447 9.23 -20.42 -11.67
C SER A 447 9.80 -19.49 -12.73
N PRO A 448 11.12 -19.29 -12.80
CA PRO A 448 11.75 -18.52 -13.87
C PRO A 448 11.43 -18.99 -15.30
N GLU A 449 11.10 -20.25 -15.46
CA GLU A 449 10.70 -20.85 -16.75
C GLU A 449 9.32 -20.33 -17.22
N ASP A 450 8.47 -19.86 -16.32
CA ASP A 450 7.14 -19.34 -16.64
C ASP A 450 7.14 -17.90 -17.19
N ILE A 451 8.29 -17.20 -17.22
CA ILE A 451 8.41 -15.77 -17.55
C ILE A 451 7.72 -15.39 -18.87
N GLU A 452 7.91 -16.19 -19.93
CA GLU A 452 7.29 -15.90 -21.22
C GLU A 452 5.78 -16.04 -21.21
N GLY A 453 5.26 -17.04 -20.48
CA GLY A 453 3.82 -17.21 -20.26
C GLY A 453 3.22 -16.10 -19.40
N MET A 454 3.96 -15.71 -18.36
CA MET A 454 3.58 -14.58 -17.50
C MET A 454 3.50 -13.27 -18.28
N ALA A 455 4.43 -13.03 -19.21
CA ALA A 455 4.45 -11.85 -20.06
C ALA A 455 3.32 -11.83 -21.10
N ALA A 456 2.88 -12.98 -21.55
CA ALA A 456 1.78 -13.13 -22.52
C ALA A 456 0.39 -13.02 -21.87
N ALA A 457 0.29 -13.34 -20.58
CA ALA A 457 -0.97 -13.34 -19.84
C ALA A 457 -1.45 -11.91 -19.48
N GLN A 458 -2.77 -11.72 -19.42
CA GLN A 458 -3.38 -10.49 -18.89
C GLN A 458 -3.20 -10.39 -17.37
N GLY A 459 -3.15 -11.52 -16.69
CA GLY A 459 -2.97 -11.61 -15.25
C GLY A 459 -2.48 -12.96 -14.80
N ILE A 460 -1.95 -12.98 -13.57
CA ILE A 460 -1.35 -14.15 -12.93
C ILE A 460 -2.06 -14.42 -11.62
N LEU A 461 -2.47 -15.66 -11.41
CA LEU A 461 -3.10 -16.11 -10.18
C LEU A 461 -2.30 -17.29 -9.64
N THR A 462 -1.83 -17.22 -8.39
CA THR A 462 -1.13 -18.34 -7.76
C THR A 462 -1.81 -18.78 -6.46
N VAL A 463 -1.76 -20.09 -6.20
CA VAL A 463 -2.27 -20.68 -4.96
C VAL A 463 -1.32 -20.43 -3.81
N ARG A 464 -0.02 -20.51 -4.07
CA ARG A 464 1.06 -20.27 -3.12
C ARG A 464 1.83 -19.02 -3.46
N GLY A 465 2.55 -18.49 -2.49
CA GLY A 465 3.45 -17.36 -2.65
C GLY A 465 2.96 -16.10 -1.92
N GLY A 466 3.92 -15.38 -1.34
CA GLY A 466 3.73 -14.10 -0.67
C GLY A 466 4.02 -12.92 -1.59
N MET A 467 4.06 -11.72 -1.02
CA MET A 467 4.38 -10.47 -1.73
C MET A 467 5.79 -10.44 -2.33
N THR A 468 6.67 -11.33 -1.87
CA THR A 468 8.06 -11.46 -2.32
C THR A 468 8.30 -12.70 -3.18
N SER A 469 7.25 -13.48 -3.50
CA SER A 469 7.34 -14.66 -4.36
C SER A 469 7.77 -14.28 -5.78
N HIS A 470 8.28 -15.24 -6.53
CA HIS A 470 8.63 -15.07 -7.93
C HIS A 470 7.49 -14.47 -8.75
N ALA A 471 6.28 -15.01 -8.62
CA ALA A 471 5.08 -14.47 -9.29
C ALA A 471 4.87 -12.98 -8.99
N ALA A 472 4.92 -12.59 -7.72
CA ALA A 472 4.68 -11.22 -7.28
C ALA A 472 5.75 -10.24 -7.78
N VAL A 473 7.02 -10.63 -7.72
CA VAL A 473 8.16 -9.78 -8.12
C VAL A 473 8.20 -9.58 -9.62
N VAL A 474 8.09 -10.66 -10.38
CA VAL A 474 8.13 -10.63 -11.84
C VAL A 474 6.92 -9.90 -12.39
N ALA A 475 5.71 -10.20 -11.89
CA ALA A 475 4.49 -9.49 -12.32
C ALA A 475 4.57 -7.97 -12.11
N ARG A 476 5.08 -7.54 -10.95
CA ARG A 476 5.32 -6.09 -10.70
C ARG A 476 6.35 -5.49 -11.65
N GLY A 477 7.40 -6.22 -11.94
CA GLY A 477 8.40 -5.79 -12.92
C GLY A 477 7.80 -5.60 -14.30
N MET A 478 6.93 -6.51 -14.73
CA MET A 478 6.25 -6.50 -16.03
C MET A 478 5.05 -5.56 -16.09
N GLY A 479 4.54 -5.08 -14.95
CA GLY A 479 3.27 -4.33 -14.86
C GLY A 479 2.05 -5.20 -15.14
N THR A 480 2.14 -6.51 -14.97
CA THR A 480 1.06 -7.48 -15.16
C THR A 480 0.29 -7.64 -13.86
N CYS A 481 -1.05 -7.62 -13.94
CA CYS A 481 -1.91 -7.87 -12.78
C CYS A 481 -1.59 -9.21 -12.12
N CYS A 482 -1.45 -9.24 -10.80
CA CYS A 482 -1.17 -10.48 -10.07
C CYS A 482 -1.90 -10.56 -8.74
N VAL A 483 -2.58 -11.68 -8.53
CA VAL A 483 -3.12 -12.12 -7.24
C VAL A 483 -2.35 -13.36 -6.82
N SER A 484 -1.63 -13.30 -5.70
CA SER A 484 -0.77 -14.37 -5.22
C SER A 484 -1.29 -14.97 -3.91
N GLY A 485 -0.98 -16.24 -3.66
CA GLY A 485 -1.26 -16.86 -2.38
C GLY A 485 -2.75 -17.08 -2.06
N CYS A 486 -3.58 -17.37 -3.04
CA CYS A 486 -4.98 -17.73 -2.82
C CYS A 486 -5.09 -19.18 -2.32
N GLY A 487 -4.88 -19.41 -1.03
CA GLY A 487 -4.92 -20.74 -0.40
C GLY A 487 -6.30 -21.40 -0.39
N GLU A 488 -7.36 -20.70 -0.79
CA GLU A 488 -8.72 -21.26 -0.94
C GLU A 488 -8.87 -22.11 -2.22
N ILE A 489 -7.93 -21.97 -3.17
CA ILE A 489 -7.93 -22.75 -4.41
C ILE A 489 -7.40 -24.16 -4.15
N THR A 490 -8.17 -25.15 -4.58
CA THR A 490 -7.67 -26.52 -4.70
C THR A 490 -7.27 -26.76 -6.16
N MET A 491 -5.97 -26.93 -6.39
CA MET A 491 -5.38 -27.02 -7.73
C MET A 491 -5.30 -28.46 -8.23
N HIS A 492 -5.63 -28.69 -9.51
CA HIS A 492 -5.53 -29.93 -10.26
C HIS A 492 -4.86 -29.64 -11.62
N GLU A 493 -3.55 -29.31 -11.59
CA GLU A 493 -2.81 -28.84 -12.77
C GLU A 493 -2.78 -29.88 -13.90
N GLU A 494 -2.57 -31.16 -13.57
CA GLU A 494 -2.52 -32.25 -14.58
C GLU A 494 -3.85 -32.43 -15.28
N GLU A 495 -4.97 -32.28 -14.58
CA GLU A 495 -6.32 -32.35 -15.10
C GLU A 495 -6.83 -31.04 -15.67
N LYS A 496 -6.00 -29.99 -15.63
CA LYS A 496 -6.29 -28.64 -16.14
C LYS A 496 -7.59 -28.04 -15.59
N TYR A 497 -7.77 -28.09 -14.27
CA TYR A 497 -8.84 -27.35 -13.58
C TYR A 497 -8.43 -27.01 -12.13
N PHE A 498 -9.17 -26.11 -11.51
CA PHE A 498 -9.10 -25.84 -10.08
C PHE A 498 -10.49 -25.62 -9.49
N THR A 499 -10.63 -25.91 -8.19
CA THR A 499 -11.86 -25.68 -7.44
C THR A 499 -11.71 -24.43 -6.57
N LEU A 500 -12.69 -23.52 -6.64
CA LEU A 500 -12.77 -22.31 -5.80
C LEU A 500 -14.23 -22.00 -5.47
N ALA A 501 -14.54 -21.74 -4.20
CA ALA A 501 -15.90 -21.51 -3.69
C ALA A 501 -16.90 -22.62 -4.10
N GLY A 502 -16.46 -23.86 -4.12
CA GLY A 502 -17.28 -25.03 -4.47
C GLY A 502 -17.61 -25.17 -5.96
N LYS A 503 -16.97 -24.42 -6.84
CA LYS A 503 -17.12 -24.50 -8.29
C LYS A 503 -15.79 -24.86 -8.95
N ASP A 504 -15.84 -25.71 -9.96
CA ASP A 504 -14.69 -26.07 -10.78
C ASP A 504 -14.54 -25.12 -11.96
N TYR A 505 -13.31 -24.65 -12.18
CA TYR A 505 -12.89 -23.80 -13.27
C TYR A 505 -11.88 -24.56 -14.13
N HIS A 506 -12.29 -24.90 -15.35
CA HIS A 506 -11.50 -25.65 -16.32
C HIS A 506 -10.70 -24.71 -17.24
N GLU A 507 -9.71 -25.27 -17.91
CA GLU A 507 -8.98 -24.55 -18.96
C GLU A 507 -9.96 -23.96 -19.98
N GLY A 508 -9.81 -22.66 -20.27
CA GLY A 508 -10.70 -21.93 -21.17
C GLY A 508 -11.90 -21.25 -20.49
N ASP A 509 -12.19 -21.53 -19.22
CA ASP A 509 -13.21 -20.78 -18.47
C ASP A 509 -12.79 -19.33 -18.24
N TRP A 510 -13.77 -18.43 -18.14
CA TRP A 510 -13.49 -17.03 -17.86
C TRP A 510 -13.30 -16.78 -16.37
N ILE A 511 -12.22 -16.08 -16.05
CA ILE A 511 -11.92 -15.57 -14.71
C ILE A 511 -11.47 -14.12 -14.78
N SER A 512 -11.73 -13.38 -13.73
CA SER A 512 -11.21 -12.02 -13.57
C SER A 512 -10.54 -11.87 -12.20
N ILE A 513 -9.42 -11.14 -12.16
CA ILE A 513 -8.66 -10.90 -10.94
C ILE A 513 -8.34 -9.42 -10.78
N ASP A 514 -8.41 -8.95 -9.55
CA ASP A 514 -8.06 -7.58 -9.17
C ASP A 514 -6.76 -7.59 -8.35
N GLY A 515 -5.67 -7.27 -9.00
CA GLY A 515 -4.36 -7.21 -8.38
C GLY A 515 -4.17 -6.05 -7.39
N SER A 516 -5.12 -5.10 -7.33
CA SER A 516 -5.10 -4.00 -6.37
C SER A 516 -5.79 -4.34 -5.05
N THR A 517 -6.79 -5.24 -5.09
CA THR A 517 -7.57 -5.66 -3.91
C THR A 517 -7.32 -7.11 -3.50
N GLY A 518 -6.78 -7.93 -4.40
CA GLY A 518 -6.62 -9.37 -4.25
C GLY A 518 -7.90 -10.17 -4.52
N ASN A 519 -8.97 -9.54 -4.97
CA ASN A 519 -10.25 -10.21 -5.22
C ASN A 519 -10.22 -11.02 -6.53
N ILE A 520 -10.94 -12.14 -6.52
CA ILE A 520 -11.11 -13.05 -7.66
C ILE A 520 -12.59 -13.14 -7.97
N TYR A 521 -12.94 -13.06 -9.27
CA TYR A 521 -14.30 -13.12 -9.79
C TYR A 521 -14.41 -14.29 -10.77
N GLY A 522 -15.35 -15.18 -10.53
CA GLY A 522 -15.56 -16.39 -11.32
C GLY A 522 -16.30 -16.16 -12.65
N CYS A 523 -16.11 -15.02 -13.28
CA CYS A 523 -16.75 -14.61 -14.53
C CYS A 523 -15.90 -13.58 -15.27
N ALA A 524 -16.29 -13.29 -16.52
CA ALA A 524 -15.69 -12.19 -17.29
C ALA A 524 -16.19 -10.84 -16.79
N VAL A 525 -15.31 -10.00 -16.22
CA VAL A 525 -15.58 -8.62 -15.85
C VAL A 525 -14.89 -7.71 -16.86
N LYS A 526 -15.63 -6.78 -17.45
CA LYS A 526 -15.09 -5.86 -18.45
C LYS A 526 -13.98 -4.99 -17.85
N THR A 527 -12.84 -4.93 -18.53
CA THR A 527 -11.72 -4.04 -18.20
C THR A 527 -11.73 -2.78 -19.05
N VAL A 528 -11.21 -1.69 -18.51
CA VAL A 528 -10.93 -0.43 -19.20
C VAL A 528 -9.44 -0.12 -19.08
N GLU A 529 -8.85 0.34 -20.18
CA GLU A 529 -7.43 0.72 -20.21
C GLU A 529 -7.17 1.90 -19.29
N ALA A 530 -5.96 1.96 -18.75
CA ALA A 530 -5.51 3.06 -17.93
C ALA A 530 -5.50 4.37 -18.73
N THR A 531 -6.29 5.35 -18.31
CA THR A 531 -6.36 6.65 -18.99
C THR A 531 -5.41 7.63 -18.29
N ILE A 532 -4.25 7.84 -18.89
CA ILE A 532 -3.35 8.94 -18.51
C ILE A 532 -3.95 10.24 -19.01
N SER A 533 -4.47 11.06 -18.12
CA SER A 533 -5.06 12.37 -18.47
C SER A 533 -3.99 13.44 -18.71
N GLY A 534 -4.37 14.54 -19.37
CA GLY A 534 -3.50 15.71 -19.50
C GLY A 534 -3.08 16.32 -18.16
N ASN A 535 -3.89 16.14 -17.11
CA ASN A 535 -3.55 16.52 -15.74
C ASN A 535 -2.39 15.71 -15.19
N PHE A 536 -2.25 14.44 -15.55
CA PHE A 536 -1.10 13.62 -15.16
C PHE A 536 0.22 14.23 -15.67
N ASP A 537 0.31 14.54 -16.95
CA ASP A 537 1.52 15.12 -17.53
C ASP A 537 1.84 16.49 -16.95
N ARG A 538 0.81 17.31 -16.75
CA ARG A 538 0.94 18.64 -16.15
C ARG A 538 1.46 18.56 -14.71
N PHE A 539 0.88 17.68 -13.91
CA PHE A 539 1.25 17.45 -12.52
C PHE A 539 2.68 16.91 -12.41
N MET A 540 3.03 15.92 -13.24
CA MET A 540 4.37 15.34 -13.24
C MET A 540 5.46 16.34 -13.67
N LYS A 541 5.15 17.27 -14.55
CA LYS A 541 6.06 18.39 -14.88
C LYS A 541 6.30 19.30 -13.67
N TRP A 542 5.28 19.53 -12.84
CA TRP A 542 5.48 20.26 -11.59
C TRP A 542 6.40 19.48 -10.63
N ALA A 543 6.14 18.19 -10.45
CA ALA A 543 6.99 17.32 -9.63
C ALA A 543 8.45 17.37 -10.10
N ASP A 544 8.69 17.20 -11.41
CA ASP A 544 10.05 17.25 -11.98
C ASP A 544 10.77 18.58 -11.74
N SER A 545 10.03 19.69 -11.63
CA SER A 545 10.62 21.00 -11.37
C SER A 545 11.17 21.18 -9.95
N PHE A 546 10.74 20.33 -9.02
CA PHE A 546 11.15 20.42 -7.61
C PHE A 546 12.21 19.38 -7.23
N ARG A 547 12.20 18.19 -7.85
CA ARG A 547 13.10 17.10 -7.47
C ARG A 547 14.56 17.41 -7.78
N VAL A 548 15.43 16.90 -6.93
CA VAL A 548 16.90 16.92 -7.10
C VAL A 548 17.39 15.54 -7.57
N LEU A 549 16.88 14.47 -6.97
CA LEU A 549 17.17 13.10 -7.39
C LEU A 549 16.70 12.85 -8.83
N ARG A 550 17.57 12.26 -9.64
CA ARG A 550 17.19 11.69 -10.91
C ARG A 550 16.49 10.36 -10.70
N VAL A 551 15.62 9.99 -11.63
CA VAL A 551 14.90 8.72 -11.60
C VAL A 551 15.25 7.90 -12.83
N ARG A 552 15.88 6.78 -12.63
CA ARG A 552 16.23 5.76 -13.63
C ARG A 552 15.33 4.55 -13.50
N THR A 553 15.41 3.64 -14.43
CA THR A 553 14.66 2.39 -14.40
C THR A 553 15.57 1.17 -14.35
N ASN A 554 15.02 0.05 -13.85
CA ASN A 554 15.58 -1.29 -14.01
C ASN A 554 14.92 -1.92 -15.24
N ALA A 555 15.65 -2.16 -16.29
CA ALA A 555 15.15 -2.74 -17.54
C ALA A 555 16.24 -3.51 -18.25
N ASP A 556 15.87 -4.64 -18.83
CA ASP A 556 16.77 -5.62 -19.42
C ASP A 556 16.43 -5.92 -20.88
N ASN A 557 15.42 -5.25 -21.42
CA ASN A 557 14.92 -5.41 -22.78
C ASN A 557 14.41 -4.08 -23.36
N PRO A 558 14.31 -3.98 -24.72
CA PRO A 558 13.86 -2.74 -25.38
C PRO A 558 12.44 -2.32 -25.04
N ARG A 559 11.50 -3.25 -24.85
CA ARG A 559 10.09 -2.97 -24.55
C ARG A 559 9.95 -2.24 -23.21
N ASP A 560 10.56 -2.78 -22.17
CA ASP A 560 10.52 -2.21 -20.83
C ASP A 560 11.26 -0.88 -20.77
N THR A 561 12.37 -0.77 -21.54
CA THR A 561 13.10 0.49 -21.70
C THR A 561 12.22 1.58 -22.33
N ALA A 562 11.53 1.26 -23.43
CA ALA A 562 10.62 2.20 -24.09
C ALA A 562 9.47 2.63 -23.18
N GLN A 563 8.88 1.69 -22.43
CA GLN A 563 7.83 1.98 -21.47
C GLN A 563 8.31 2.90 -20.36
N ALA A 564 9.48 2.63 -19.80
CA ALA A 564 10.06 3.46 -18.73
C ALA A 564 10.39 4.88 -19.23
N VAL A 565 10.95 5.01 -20.43
CA VAL A 565 11.21 6.32 -21.06
C VAL A 565 9.90 7.10 -21.25
N LYS A 566 8.83 6.41 -21.66
CA LYS A 566 7.48 7.02 -21.76
C LYS A 566 6.98 7.51 -20.39
N PHE A 567 7.28 6.82 -19.32
CA PHE A 567 6.96 7.22 -17.94
C PHE A 567 7.91 8.28 -17.36
N GLY A 568 8.92 8.71 -18.13
CA GLY A 568 9.84 9.78 -17.76
C GLY A 568 11.12 9.31 -17.10
N ALA A 569 11.53 8.06 -17.28
CA ALA A 569 12.83 7.58 -16.83
C ALA A 569 13.98 8.34 -17.51
N GLU A 570 14.99 8.72 -16.75
CA GLU A 570 16.15 9.49 -17.20
C GLU A 570 17.36 8.61 -17.57
N GLY A 571 17.15 7.30 -17.60
CA GLY A 571 18.16 6.31 -17.95
C GLY A 571 17.82 4.94 -17.34
N ILE A 572 18.73 4.00 -17.51
CA ILE A 572 18.70 2.71 -16.84
C ILE A 572 19.74 2.72 -15.72
N GLY A 573 19.29 2.43 -14.48
CA GLY A 573 20.16 2.30 -13.31
C GLY A 573 20.60 0.86 -13.05
N LEU A 574 19.87 -0.11 -13.61
CA LEU A 574 20.23 -1.52 -13.57
C LEU A 574 19.74 -2.24 -14.82
N CYS A 575 20.66 -2.71 -15.62
CA CYS A 575 20.44 -3.71 -16.66
C CYS A 575 21.07 -5.03 -16.21
N ARG A 576 20.25 -6.05 -15.96
CA ARG A 576 20.69 -7.39 -15.57
C ARG A 576 20.97 -8.21 -16.82
N THR A 577 22.25 -8.52 -17.06
CA THR A 577 22.64 -9.20 -18.30
C THR A 577 22.29 -10.69 -18.33
N GLU A 578 22.09 -11.32 -17.17
CA GLU A 578 21.64 -12.70 -17.07
C GLU A 578 20.30 -12.98 -17.72
N HIS A 579 19.36 -12.05 -17.64
CA HIS A 579 18.02 -12.21 -18.25
C HIS A 579 18.08 -12.34 -19.78
N MET A 580 19.14 -11.83 -20.40
CA MET A 580 19.35 -11.94 -21.84
C MET A 580 19.76 -13.36 -22.29
N PHE A 581 20.10 -14.26 -21.35
CA PHE A 581 20.63 -15.61 -21.68
C PHE A 581 19.59 -16.73 -21.58
N PHE A 582 18.42 -16.49 -20.99
CA PHE A 582 17.42 -17.53 -20.77
C PHE A 582 16.57 -17.87 -21.99
N GLU A 583 16.60 -17.09 -23.06
CA GLU A 583 15.91 -17.45 -24.29
C GLU A 583 16.42 -18.76 -24.90
N ALA A 584 15.51 -19.60 -25.42
CA ALA A 584 15.83 -20.93 -25.92
C ALA A 584 16.95 -20.96 -26.96
N THR A 585 17.08 -19.92 -27.79
CA THR A 585 18.13 -19.80 -28.81
C THR A 585 19.51 -19.47 -28.22
N ARG A 586 19.55 -18.94 -27.00
CA ARG A 586 20.78 -18.41 -26.38
C ARG A 586 21.30 -19.29 -25.24
N ILE A 587 20.41 -19.91 -24.50
CA ILE A 587 20.73 -20.70 -23.30
C ILE A 587 21.63 -21.90 -23.65
N LYS A 588 21.48 -22.45 -24.85
CA LYS A 588 22.36 -23.52 -25.34
C LYS A 588 23.83 -23.10 -25.33
N ALA A 589 24.16 -21.95 -25.89
CA ALA A 589 25.54 -21.46 -25.92
C ALA A 589 26.07 -21.15 -24.51
N MET A 590 25.19 -20.68 -23.60
CA MET A 590 25.55 -20.49 -22.19
C MET A 590 25.88 -21.84 -21.51
N ARG A 591 25.08 -22.87 -21.77
CA ARG A 591 25.34 -24.25 -21.29
C ARG A 591 26.60 -24.84 -21.90
N GLU A 592 26.87 -24.62 -23.19
CA GLU A 592 28.15 -25.00 -23.84
C GLU A 592 29.36 -24.36 -23.12
N MET A 593 29.26 -23.09 -22.75
CA MET A 593 30.29 -22.39 -21.99
C MET A 593 30.50 -23.00 -20.60
N ILE A 594 29.43 -23.38 -19.92
CA ILE A 594 29.49 -23.98 -18.58
C ILE A 594 30.15 -25.36 -18.59
N VAL A 595 29.87 -26.20 -19.59
CA VAL A 595 30.48 -27.55 -19.69
C VAL A 595 31.87 -27.55 -20.32
N ALA A 596 32.35 -26.43 -20.86
CA ALA A 596 33.63 -26.30 -21.50
C ALA A 596 34.78 -26.52 -20.50
N LYS A 597 35.72 -27.38 -20.88
CA LYS A 597 36.87 -27.75 -20.02
C LYS A 597 38.11 -26.86 -20.21
N THR A 598 38.17 -26.10 -21.29
CA THR A 598 39.32 -25.24 -21.65
C THR A 598 38.86 -23.79 -21.84
N VAL A 599 39.79 -22.84 -21.70
CA VAL A 599 39.55 -21.41 -21.97
C VAL A 599 39.13 -21.19 -23.42
N GLU A 600 39.77 -21.89 -24.37
CA GLU A 600 39.47 -21.80 -25.79
C GLU A 600 38.03 -22.23 -26.09
N ALA A 601 37.59 -23.36 -25.54
CA ALA A 601 36.25 -23.86 -25.73
C ALA A 601 35.18 -22.90 -25.08
N ARG A 602 35.52 -22.31 -23.93
CA ARG A 602 34.65 -21.28 -23.33
C ARG A 602 34.54 -20.03 -24.20
N LYS A 603 35.69 -19.57 -24.76
CA LYS A 603 35.66 -18.41 -25.68
C LYS A 603 34.86 -18.69 -26.95
N GLU A 604 34.97 -19.92 -27.50
CA GLU A 604 34.14 -20.32 -28.66
C GLU A 604 32.64 -20.28 -28.35
N ALA A 605 32.23 -20.78 -27.18
CA ALA A 605 30.84 -20.71 -26.75
C ALA A 605 30.40 -19.27 -26.52
N LEU A 606 31.20 -18.45 -25.84
CA LEU A 606 30.93 -17.03 -25.62
C LEU A 606 30.83 -16.21 -26.92
N ALA A 607 31.63 -16.58 -27.93
CA ALA A 607 31.54 -15.95 -29.26
C ALA A 607 30.20 -16.17 -29.94
N LYS A 608 29.45 -17.23 -29.61
CA LYS A 608 28.08 -17.47 -30.08
C LYS A 608 27.04 -16.55 -29.37
N ILE A 609 27.30 -16.18 -28.10
CA ILE A 609 26.42 -15.31 -27.29
C ILE A 609 26.63 -13.85 -27.66
N LEU A 610 27.86 -13.45 -27.94
CA LEU A 610 28.27 -12.06 -28.18
C LEU A 610 27.35 -11.28 -29.15
N PRO A 611 26.98 -11.79 -30.33
CA PRO A 611 26.10 -11.04 -31.25
C PRO A 611 24.71 -10.77 -30.70
N TYR A 612 24.16 -11.68 -29.92
CA TYR A 612 22.84 -11.52 -29.29
C TYR A 612 22.86 -10.42 -28.22
N GLN A 613 23.85 -10.50 -27.33
CA GLN A 613 23.95 -9.52 -26.24
C GLN A 613 24.31 -8.12 -26.77
N GLN A 614 25.18 -8.02 -27.77
CA GLN A 614 25.49 -6.76 -28.45
C GLN A 614 24.21 -6.18 -29.11
N GLY A 615 23.40 -7.01 -29.78
CA GLY A 615 22.15 -6.61 -30.41
C GLY A 615 21.12 -6.09 -29.40
N ASP A 616 21.03 -6.71 -28.24
CA ASP A 616 20.14 -6.26 -27.15
C ASP A 616 20.55 -4.87 -26.64
N PHE A 617 21.84 -4.64 -26.40
CA PHE A 617 22.33 -3.31 -25.99
C PHE A 617 22.11 -2.26 -27.06
N GLU A 618 22.33 -2.60 -28.33
CA GLU A 618 22.04 -1.69 -29.45
C GLU A 618 20.57 -1.26 -29.46
N ALA A 619 19.64 -2.22 -29.30
CA ALA A 619 18.22 -1.94 -29.26
C ALA A 619 17.83 -1.07 -28.06
N MET A 620 18.39 -1.36 -26.88
CA MET A 620 18.13 -0.56 -25.69
C MET A 620 18.70 0.86 -25.80
N TYR A 621 19.90 1.03 -26.37
CA TYR A 621 20.46 2.38 -26.60
C TYR A 621 19.63 3.21 -27.58
N ARG A 622 18.99 2.57 -28.58
CA ARG A 622 18.05 3.27 -29.47
C ARG A 622 16.84 3.81 -28.73
N GLU A 623 16.26 3.01 -27.82
CA GLU A 623 15.13 3.46 -26.99
C GLU A 623 15.53 4.54 -25.98
N LEU A 624 16.74 4.47 -25.44
CA LEU A 624 17.26 5.44 -24.49
C LEU A 624 17.57 6.81 -25.10
N LYS A 625 17.90 6.87 -26.37
CA LYS A 625 18.16 8.14 -27.10
C LYS A 625 19.21 9.02 -26.39
N GLY A 626 20.34 8.42 -26.01
CA GLY A 626 21.44 9.10 -25.35
C GLY A 626 21.34 9.18 -23.82
N ARG A 627 20.27 8.66 -23.21
CA ARG A 627 20.22 8.53 -21.76
C ARG A 627 21.18 7.46 -21.26
N PRO A 628 21.75 7.59 -20.04
CA PRO A 628 22.72 6.64 -19.50
C PRO A 628 22.12 5.26 -19.24
N MET A 629 22.94 4.23 -19.36
CA MET A 629 22.62 2.85 -19.00
C MET A 629 23.75 2.25 -18.17
N THR A 630 23.41 1.86 -16.93
CA THR A 630 24.30 1.08 -16.05
C THR A 630 24.05 -0.39 -16.30
N ILE A 631 25.09 -1.07 -16.78
CA ILE A 631 25.03 -2.49 -17.20
C ILE A 631 25.76 -3.32 -16.15
N ARG A 632 25.01 -4.17 -15.45
CA ARG A 632 25.58 -5.13 -14.50
C ARG A 632 26.06 -6.37 -15.24
N PHE A 633 27.30 -6.75 -15.01
CA PHE A 633 27.85 -8.00 -15.55
C PHE A 633 27.17 -9.19 -14.86
N LEU A 634 27.37 -10.37 -15.46
CA LEU A 634 26.76 -11.63 -15.03
C LEU A 634 26.92 -11.83 -13.53
N ASP A 635 25.78 -11.99 -12.86
CA ASP A 635 25.73 -12.08 -11.40
C ASP A 635 25.35 -13.47 -10.86
N PRO A 636 24.34 -14.21 -11.39
CA PRO A 636 23.93 -15.46 -10.78
C PRO A 636 24.98 -16.58 -10.96
N PRO A 637 24.99 -17.59 -10.08
CA PRO A 637 25.82 -18.75 -10.22
C PRO A 637 25.46 -19.59 -11.45
N LEU A 638 26.43 -20.27 -12.02
CA LEU A 638 26.29 -20.98 -13.30
C LEU A 638 25.26 -22.12 -13.27
N HIS A 639 24.99 -22.72 -12.11
CA HIS A 639 24.01 -23.80 -12.02
C HIS A 639 22.58 -23.38 -12.34
N GLU A 640 22.25 -22.09 -12.22
CA GLU A 640 20.91 -21.57 -12.57
C GLU A 640 20.59 -21.72 -14.07
N PHE A 641 21.58 -21.85 -14.92
CA PHE A 641 21.40 -22.09 -16.36
C PHE A 641 21.28 -23.57 -16.73
N LEU A 642 21.44 -24.47 -15.75
CA LEU A 642 21.47 -25.91 -15.97
C LEU A 642 20.13 -26.56 -15.54
N PRO A 643 19.73 -27.65 -16.19
CA PRO A 643 18.48 -28.32 -15.89
C PRO A 643 18.50 -29.01 -14.53
N THR A 644 17.32 -29.08 -13.88
CA THR A 644 17.13 -29.79 -12.60
C THR A 644 16.40 -31.12 -12.75
N LYS A 645 15.62 -31.29 -13.82
CA LYS A 645 14.83 -32.50 -14.07
C LYS A 645 15.63 -33.52 -14.87
N GLU A 646 15.49 -34.79 -14.53
CA GLU A 646 16.19 -35.91 -15.19
C GLU A 646 15.92 -36.01 -16.70
N GLU A 647 14.68 -35.70 -17.12
CA GLU A 647 14.25 -35.75 -18.51
C GLU A 647 14.98 -34.67 -19.33
N ASP A 648 15.04 -33.46 -18.80
CA ASP A 648 15.71 -32.32 -19.42
C ASP A 648 17.22 -32.50 -19.46
N ILE A 649 17.81 -33.17 -18.43
CA ILE A 649 19.25 -33.48 -18.40
C ILE A 649 19.65 -34.40 -19.57
N ALA A 650 18.81 -35.40 -19.89
CA ALA A 650 19.12 -36.32 -21.01
C ALA A 650 19.04 -35.60 -22.36
N GLU A 651 18.05 -34.77 -22.59
CA GLU A 651 17.86 -33.98 -23.81
C GLU A 651 19.02 -32.97 -23.99
N ILE A 652 19.34 -32.23 -22.94
CA ILE A 652 20.42 -31.24 -22.99
C ILE A 652 21.78 -31.89 -23.14
N ALA A 653 22.03 -33.05 -22.56
CA ALA A 653 23.29 -33.80 -22.78
C ALA A 653 23.45 -34.20 -24.24
N GLU A 654 22.39 -34.65 -24.91
CA GLU A 654 22.41 -34.94 -26.34
C GLU A 654 22.69 -33.67 -27.16
N GLU A 655 21.99 -32.56 -26.83
CA GLU A 655 22.15 -31.26 -27.49
C GLU A 655 23.57 -30.71 -27.38
N LEU A 656 24.19 -30.86 -26.21
CA LEU A 656 25.55 -30.39 -25.91
C LEU A 656 26.63 -31.37 -26.38
N HIS A 657 26.26 -32.54 -26.90
CA HIS A 657 27.20 -33.62 -27.31
C HIS A 657 28.11 -34.12 -26.17
N VAL A 658 27.56 -34.14 -24.94
CA VAL A 658 28.24 -34.72 -23.76
C VAL A 658 27.43 -35.93 -23.25
N SER A 659 28.06 -36.79 -22.46
CA SER A 659 27.32 -37.87 -21.84
C SER A 659 26.43 -37.36 -20.70
N VAL A 660 25.33 -38.06 -20.46
CA VAL A 660 24.42 -37.73 -19.32
C VAL A 660 25.18 -37.77 -17.99
N ALA A 661 26.13 -38.70 -17.85
CA ALA A 661 26.97 -38.80 -16.66
C ALA A 661 27.85 -37.55 -16.48
N GLU A 662 28.48 -37.08 -17.55
CA GLU A 662 29.31 -35.87 -17.52
C GLU A 662 28.48 -34.62 -17.17
N LEU A 663 27.29 -34.49 -17.75
CA LEU A 663 26.40 -33.34 -17.41
C LEU A 663 25.94 -33.38 -15.96
N LYS A 664 25.59 -34.56 -15.43
CA LYS A 664 25.26 -34.74 -14.01
C LYS A 664 26.45 -34.42 -13.09
N ASP A 665 27.66 -34.80 -13.47
CA ASP A 665 28.88 -34.46 -12.71
C ASP A 665 29.12 -32.96 -12.67
N VAL A 666 28.90 -32.25 -13.78
CA VAL A 666 28.98 -30.78 -13.85
C VAL A 666 27.93 -30.16 -12.97
N ILE A 667 26.64 -30.57 -13.09
CA ILE A 667 25.55 -30.08 -12.26
C ILE A 667 25.85 -30.26 -10.77
N ALA A 668 26.30 -31.48 -10.39
CA ALA A 668 26.66 -31.79 -9.01
C ALA A 668 27.83 -30.95 -8.50
N SER A 669 28.84 -30.67 -9.35
CA SER A 669 30.01 -29.87 -8.99
C SER A 669 29.69 -28.38 -8.81
N LEU A 670 28.68 -27.89 -9.49
CA LEU A 670 28.24 -26.49 -9.43
C LEU A 670 27.11 -26.26 -8.41
N HIS A 671 26.51 -27.33 -7.88
CA HIS A 671 25.46 -27.20 -6.88
C HIS A 671 25.97 -26.56 -5.60
N GLU A 672 25.32 -25.51 -5.15
CA GLU A 672 25.69 -24.76 -3.95
C GLU A 672 24.61 -24.87 -2.89
N PHE A 673 24.99 -25.04 -1.63
CA PHE A 673 24.03 -25.04 -0.50
C PHE A 673 23.41 -23.66 -0.23
N ASN A 674 24.16 -22.61 -0.53
CA ASN A 674 23.72 -21.23 -0.41
C ASN A 674 24.18 -20.42 -1.63
N PRO A 675 23.41 -20.42 -2.72
CA PRO A 675 23.75 -19.71 -3.95
C PRO A 675 24.01 -18.21 -3.76
N MET A 676 23.33 -17.57 -2.81
CA MET A 676 23.48 -16.14 -2.54
C MET A 676 24.91 -15.77 -2.11
N MET A 677 25.59 -16.66 -1.40
CA MET A 677 26.96 -16.47 -0.90
C MET A 677 28.02 -17.30 -1.68
N GLY A 678 27.63 -17.87 -2.81
CA GLY A 678 28.42 -18.81 -3.58
C GLY A 678 29.33 -18.20 -4.66
N HIS A 679 29.60 -19.00 -5.70
CA HIS A 679 30.45 -18.67 -6.83
C HIS A 679 29.68 -17.91 -7.90
N ARG A 680 29.48 -16.62 -7.68
CA ARG A 680 28.70 -15.71 -8.52
C ARG A 680 29.36 -14.32 -8.63
N GLY A 681 28.86 -13.48 -9.51
CA GLY A 681 29.26 -12.08 -9.63
C GLY A 681 30.74 -11.89 -9.94
N CYS A 682 31.45 -11.02 -9.24
CA CYS A 682 32.87 -10.77 -9.44
C CYS A 682 33.74 -12.00 -9.20
N ARG A 683 33.30 -12.91 -8.31
CA ARG A 683 34.05 -14.18 -8.06
C ARG A 683 34.09 -15.05 -9.31
N LEU A 684 32.96 -15.09 -10.04
CA LEU A 684 32.86 -15.79 -11.31
C LEU A 684 33.74 -15.12 -12.37
N ALA A 685 33.73 -13.78 -12.44
CA ALA A 685 34.55 -13.01 -13.37
C ALA A 685 36.06 -13.13 -13.07
N VAL A 686 36.46 -13.35 -11.82
CA VAL A 686 37.86 -13.65 -11.44
C VAL A 686 38.26 -15.06 -11.89
N THR A 687 37.39 -16.04 -11.75
CA THR A 687 37.64 -17.42 -12.13
C THR A 687 37.64 -17.62 -13.66
N TYR A 688 36.70 -16.93 -14.34
CA TYR A 688 36.50 -17.00 -15.80
C TYR A 688 36.53 -15.60 -16.43
N PRO A 689 37.69 -14.93 -16.51
CA PRO A 689 37.78 -13.53 -16.98
C PRO A 689 37.30 -13.34 -18.42
N GLU A 690 37.28 -14.40 -19.22
CA GLU A 690 36.76 -14.40 -20.59
C GLU A 690 35.28 -14.03 -20.66
N ILE A 691 34.50 -14.24 -19.61
CA ILE A 691 33.10 -13.77 -19.54
C ILE A 691 33.07 -12.24 -19.50
N ALA A 692 33.90 -11.64 -18.66
CA ALA A 692 33.99 -10.17 -18.57
C ALA A 692 34.53 -9.56 -19.87
N GLU A 693 35.49 -10.23 -20.52
CA GLU A 693 36.02 -9.82 -21.85
C GLU A 693 34.89 -9.80 -22.89
N MET A 694 34.07 -10.86 -22.95
CA MET A 694 32.93 -10.96 -23.89
C MET A 694 31.88 -9.89 -23.62
N GLN A 695 31.46 -9.72 -22.37
CA GLN A 695 30.43 -8.73 -22.01
C GLN A 695 30.91 -7.30 -22.28
N THR A 696 32.18 -6.99 -21.99
CA THR A 696 32.78 -5.69 -22.35
C THR A 696 32.76 -5.47 -23.85
N THR A 697 33.09 -6.50 -24.63
CA THR A 697 33.10 -6.44 -26.09
C THR A 697 31.70 -6.12 -26.61
N ALA A 698 30.66 -6.78 -26.10
CA ALA A 698 29.27 -6.54 -26.47
C ALA A 698 28.82 -5.09 -26.15
N VAL A 699 29.11 -4.60 -24.95
CA VAL A 699 28.75 -3.24 -24.51
C VAL A 699 29.46 -2.19 -25.35
N ILE A 700 30.74 -2.27 -25.49
CA ILE A 700 31.54 -1.26 -26.18
C ILE A 700 31.23 -1.22 -27.69
N ASN A 701 31.12 -2.37 -28.35
CA ASN A 701 30.74 -2.44 -29.76
C ASN A 701 29.35 -1.90 -30.02
N ALA A 702 28.38 -2.20 -29.14
CA ALA A 702 27.02 -1.63 -29.22
C ALA A 702 27.05 -0.09 -29.13
N ALA A 703 27.77 0.43 -28.13
CA ALA A 703 27.89 1.87 -27.93
C ALA A 703 28.57 2.57 -29.12
N ILE A 704 29.69 2.00 -29.63
CA ILE A 704 30.39 2.51 -30.80
C ILE A 704 29.48 2.55 -32.02
N LYS A 705 28.75 1.46 -32.28
CA LYS A 705 27.83 1.36 -33.43
C LYS A 705 26.71 2.39 -33.35
N ILE A 706 26.06 2.51 -32.19
CA ILE A 706 24.97 3.46 -32.04
C ILE A 706 25.46 4.92 -32.06
N ASN A 707 26.62 5.22 -31.49
CA ASN A 707 27.23 6.55 -31.59
C ASN A 707 27.62 6.92 -33.04
N LYS A 708 27.99 5.95 -33.87
CA LYS A 708 28.21 6.17 -35.31
C LYS A 708 26.91 6.41 -36.07
N GLU A 709 25.84 5.71 -35.69
CA GLU A 709 24.51 5.85 -36.29
C GLU A 709 23.82 7.15 -35.84
N PHE A 710 23.96 7.50 -34.54
CA PHE A 710 23.35 8.69 -33.92
C PHE A 710 24.39 9.49 -33.11
N SER A 711 25.26 10.25 -33.77
CA SER A 711 26.39 10.94 -33.13
C SER A 711 25.99 11.92 -32.02
N TRP A 712 24.74 12.41 -32.03
CA TRP A 712 24.21 13.29 -30.98
C TRP A 712 23.80 12.59 -29.68
N TYR A 713 23.72 11.25 -29.65
CA TYR A 713 23.40 10.50 -28.43
C TYR A 713 24.55 10.54 -27.42
N ARG A 714 25.80 10.53 -27.88
CA ARG A 714 27.00 10.59 -27.06
C ARG A 714 26.97 9.56 -25.92
N ILE A 715 26.70 8.30 -26.28
CA ILE A 715 26.61 7.20 -25.32
C ILE A 715 27.96 7.03 -24.63
N GLU A 716 27.96 7.04 -23.30
CA GLU A 716 29.07 6.70 -22.44
C GLU A 716 28.64 5.50 -21.58
N PRO A 717 29.09 4.26 -21.88
CA PRO A 717 28.72 3.08 -21.13
C PRO A 717 29.10 3.16 -19.67
N GLU A 718 28.20 2.69 -18.77
CA GLU A 718 28.44 2.54 -17.35
C GLU A 718 28.47 1.05 -17.02
N ILE A 719 29.68 0.48 -16.79
CA ILE A 719 29.89 -0.94 -16.54
C ILE A 719 29.96 -1.18 -15.03
N MET A 720 29.09 -2.04 -14.51
CA MET A 720 28.96 -2.31 -13.09
C MET A 720 29.36 -3.74 -12.75
N ILE A 721 30.32 -3.88 -11.86
CA ILE A 721 30.81 -5.18 -11.38
C ILE A 721 30.03 -5.53 -10.10
N PRO A 722 29.28 -6.64 -10.10
CA PRO A 722 28.47 -7.05 -8.94
C PRO A 722 29.29 -7.77 -7.88
N LEU A 723 28.77 -7.85 -6.66
CA LEU A 723 29.23 -8.70 -5.55
C LEU A 723 30.65 -8.44 -5.07
N VAL A 724 31.18 -7.24 -5.27
CA VAL A 724 32.53 -6.88 -4.82
C VAL A 724 32.53 -6.74 -3.29
N GLY A 725 33.47 -7.44 -2.64
CA GLY A 725 33.70 -7.36 -1.21
C GLY A 725 35.13 -6.87 -0.84
N GLU A 726 36.04 -6.86 -1.82
CA GLU A 726 37.43 -6.46 -1.67
C GLU A 726 37.85 -5.61 -2.87
N VAL A 727 38.60 -4.53 -2.64
CA VAL A 727 39.05 -3.62 -3.72
C VAL A 727 39.85 -4.35 -4.82
N LYS A 728 40.60 -5.37 -4.44
CA LYS A 728 41.42 -6.16 -5.39
C LYS A 728 40.58 -7.01 -6.35
N GLU A 729 39.40 -7.47 -5.92
CA GLU A 729 38.45 -8.14 -6.82
C GLU A 729 37.99 -7.17 -7.91
N LEU A 730 37.59 -5.96 -7.52
CA LEU A 730 37.18 -4.91 -8.46
C LEU A 730 38.33 -4.57 -9.41
N LYS A 731 39.53 -4.35 -8.87
CA LYS A 731 40.68 -4.01 -9.68
C LYS A 731 40.97 -5.08 -10.71
N PHE A 732 40.99 -6.36 -10.34
CA PHE A 732 41.24 -7.46 -11.25
C PHE A 732 40.28 -7.47 -12.44
N VAL A 733 38.95 -7.38 -12.16
CA VAL A 733 37.95 -7.41 -13.21
C VAL A 733 37.99 -6.11 -14.03
N LYS A 734 38.18 -4.95 -13.38
CA LYS A 734 38.33 -3.65 -14.04
C LYS A 734 39.52 -3.65 -15.02
N ASP A 735 40.64 -4.24 -14.66
CA ASP A 735 41.81 -4.32 -15.55
C ASP A 735 41.48 -5.10 -16.84
N VAL A 736 40.69 -6.18 -16.75
CA VAL A 736 40.19 -6.93 -17.93
C VAL A 736 39.23 -6.06 -18.76
N VAL A 737 38.31 -5.39 -18.12
CA VAL A 737 37.33 -4.50 -18.77
C VAL A 737 38.03 -3.37 -19.49
N THR A 738 38.95 -2.69 -18.81
CA THR A 738 39.68 -1.53 -19.36
C THR A 738 40.55 -1.92 -20.54
N ALA A 739 41.33 -3.01 -20.41
CA ALA A 739 42.16 -3.51 -21.50
C ALA A 739 41.34 -3.87 -22.75
N THR A 740 40.16 -4.46 -22.56
CA THR A 740 39.27 -4.83 -23.67
C THR A 740 38.61 -3.59 -24.28
N ALA A 741 38.07 -2.70 -23.45
CA ALA A 741 37.38 -1.48 -23.90
C ALA A 741 38.33 -0.55 -24.66
N ASP A 742 39.50 -0.25 -24.11
CA ASP A 742 40.49 0.64 -24.70
C ASP A 742 40.97 0.13 -26.06
N ARG A 743 41.26 -1.17 -26.16
CA ARG A 743 41.60 -1.81 -27.43
C ARG A 743 40.54 -1.65 -28.48
N LEU A 744 39.25 -1.90 -28.14
CA LEU A 744 38.15 -1.81 -29.09
C LEU A 744 37.86 -0.37 -29.54
N ILE A 745 37.98 0.59 -28.65
CA ILE A 745 37.84 2.01 -28.96
C ILE A 745 38.95 2.49 -29.90
N GLU A 746 40.19 2.08 -29.62
CA GLU A 746 41.35 2.37 -30.49
C GLU A 746 41.20 1.72 -31.88
N GLU A 747 40.87 0.43 -31.93
CA GLU A 747 40.65 -0.29 -33.21
C GLU A 747 39.54 0.34 -34.03
N ALA A 748 38.47 0.87 -33.37
CA ALA A 748 37.38 1.54 -34.06
C ALA A 748 37.69 2.97 -34.52
N GLY A 749 38.83 3.53 -34.05
CA GLY A 749 39.26 4.91 -34.37
C GLY A 749 38.27 5.97 -33.89
N VAL A 750 37.61 5.78 -32.75
CA VAL A 750 36.61 6.71 -32.18
C VAL A 750 37.12 7.25 -30.85
N GLU A 751 36.58 8.42 -30.46
CA GLU A 751 36.73 8.96 -29.13
C GLU A 751 35.46 8.69 -28.34
N MET A 752 35.53 7.81 -27.35
CA MET A 752 34.38 7.45 -26.50
C MET A 752 34.87 7.23 -25.07
N LYS A 753 34.12 7.76 -24.11
CA LYS A 753 34.31 7.53 -22.69
C LYS A 753 33.41 6.42 -22.18
N TYR A 754 33.86 5.75 -21.14
CA TYR A 754 33.07 4.80 -20.37
C TYR A 754 33.51 4.88 -18.89
N THR A 755 32.71 4.33 -18.00
CA THR A 755 32.98 4.27 -16.56
C THR A 755 32.87 2.84 -16.05
N VAL A 756 33.69 2.48 -15.08
CA VAL A 756 33.66 1.19 -14.39
C VAL A 756 33.39 1.46 -12.91
N GLY A 757 32.29 0.96 -12.39
CA GLY A 757 31.94 1.06 -11.00
C GLY A 757 31.48 -0.28 -10.43
N THR A 758 30.93 -0.26 -9.25
CA THR A 758 30.51 -1.47 -8.56
C THR A 758 29.15 -1.33 -7.91
N MET A 759 28.51 -2.48 -7.68
CA MET A 759 27.36 -2.60 -6.81
C MET A 759 27.85 -2.75 -5.36
N ILE A 760 27.37 -1.88 -4.47
CA ILE A 760 27.58 -2.01 -3.02
C ILE A 760 26.39 -2.80 -2.48
N GLU A 761 26.59 -4.08 -2.26
CA GLU A 761 25.57 -5.03 -1.85
C GLU A 761 26.03 -6.01 -0.76
N ILE A 762 27.31 -5.99 -0.45
CA ILE A 762 27.91 -6.76 0.65
C ILE A 762 28.21 -5.79 1.81
N PRO A 763 27.86 -6.11 3.05
CA PRO A 763 28.16 -5.26 4.21
C PRO A 763 29.64 -4.89 4.32
N ARG A 764 30.56 -5.83 4.01
CA ARG A 764 31.99 -5.54 3.99
C ARG A 764 32.35 -4.46 2.97
N ALA A 765 31.74 -4.47 1.79
CA ALA A 765 31.97 -3.43 0.79
C ALA A 765 31.53 -2.05 1.27
N ALA A 766 30.40 -1.97 1.99
CA ALA A 766 29.94 -0.73 2.59
C ALA A 766 30.90 -0.20 3.67
N LEU A 767 31.50 -1.11 4.46
CA LEU A 767 32.46 -0.78 5.52
C LEU A 767 33.86 -0.41 5.00
N THR A 768 34.19 -0.76 3.77
CA THR A 768 35.50 -0.46 3.11
C THR A 768 35.29 0.35 1.83
N ALA A 769 34.25 1.18 1.80
CA ALA A 769 33.87 1.91 0.60
C ALA A 769 34.88 2.99 0.19
N ASP A 770 35.66 3.51 1.12
CA ASP A 770 36.81 4.40 0.85
C ASP A 770 37.90 3.71 0.01
N GLU A 771 38.26 2.47 0.35
CA GLU A 771 39.23 1.68 -0.42
C GLU A 771 38.66 1.34 -1.81
N ILE A 772 37.37 0.89 -1.86
CA ILE A 772 36.75 0.51 -3.13
C ILE A 772 36.61 1.73 -4.07
N ALA A 773 36.34 2.93 -3.52
CA ALA A 773 36.26 4.16 -4.30
C ALA A 773 37.58 4.60 -4.94
N THR A 774 38.74 4.03 -4.56
CA THR A 774 39.98 4.27 -5.28
C THR A 774 39.94 3.70 -6.69
N GLU A 775 39.20 2.62 -6.90
CA GLU A 775 39.03 1.94 -8.20
C GLU A 775 37.65 2.23 -8.83
N ALA A 776 36.60 2.24 -8.04
CA ALA A 776 35.22 2.46 -8.55
C ALA A 776 34.94 3.93 -8.92
N GLU A 777 34.45 4.15 -10.11
CA GLU A 777 34.03 5.49 -10.60
C GLU A 777 32.60 5.85 -10.22
N PHE A 778 31.79 4.86 -9.85
CA PHE A 778 30.45 5.04 -9.28
C PHE A 778 30.10 3.89 -8.34
N PHE A 779 29.13 4.15 -7.42
CA PHE A 779 28.49 3.12 -6.62
C PHE A 779 27.01 3.03 -6.98
N SER A 780 26.49 1.81 -7.04
CA SER A 780 25.06 1.51 -7.07
C SER A 780 24.75 0.60 -5.89
N PHE A 781 23.86 1.03 -5.00
CA PHE A 781 23.48 0.24 -3.83
C PHE A 781 22.49 -0.85 -4.23
N GLY A 782 22.90 -2.11 -4.15
CA GLY A 782 22.09 -3.31 -4.38
C GLY A 782 21.40 -3.70 -3.07
N THR A 783 20.33 -3.00 -2.73
CA THR A 783 19.73 -3.11 -1.40
C THR A 783 19.01 -4.43 -1.14
N ASN A 784 18.70 -5.23 -2.16
CA ASN A 784 18.14 -6.58 -1.97
C ASN A 784 19.16 -7.47 -1.25
N ASP A 785 20.36 -7.66 -1.83
CA ASP A 785 21.41 -8.46 -1.24
C ASP A 785 21.99 -7.82 0.03
N LEU A 786 22.15 -6.50 0.04
CA LEU A 786 22.61 -5.80 1.24
C LEU A 786 21.65 -6.01 2.44
N THR A 787 20.35 -6.04 2.20
CA THR A 787 19.35 -6.35 3.24
C THR A 787 19.48 -7.79 3.71
N GLN A 788 19.51 -8.76 2.79
CA GLN A 788 19.65 -10.17 3.12
C GLN A 788 20.90 -10.45 3.99
N MET A 789 22.04 -9.92 3.58
CA MET A 789 23.30 -10.13 4.28
C MET A 789 23.39 -9.37 5.60
N THR A 790 22.73 -8.22 5.72
CA THR A 790 22.71 -7.44 6.96
C THR A 790 21.80 -8.08 8.01
N PHE A 791 20.62 -8.56 7.60
CA PHE A 791 19.70 -9.28 8.49
C PHE A 791 20.13 -10.75 8.71
N GLY A 792 20.92 -11.34 7.82
CA GLY A 792 21.39 -12.71 7.91
C GLY A 792 20.33 -13.76 7.57
N PHE A 793 19.33 -13.42 6.74
CA PHE A 793 18.36 -14.37 6.19
C PHE A 793 18.06 -14.12 4.73
N SER A 794 17.69 -15.20 4.03
CA SER A 794 17.31 -15.16 2.63
C SER A 794 15.87 -14.61 2.47
N ARG A 795 15.66 -13.82 1.43
CA ARG A 795 14.35 -13.36 1.01
C ARG A 795 13.37 -14.51 0.73
N ASP A 796 13.88 -15.56 0.08
CA ASP A 796 13.07 -16.70 -0.35
C ASP A 796 12.64 -17.56 0.85
N ASP A 797 13.44 -17.63 1.91
CA ASP A 797 13.12 -18.36 3.14
C ASP A 797 12.37 -17.56 4.18
N ALA A 798 12.40 -16.23 4.10
CA ALA A 798 11.85 -15.33 5.11
C ALA A 798 10.34 -15.51 5.35
N GLY A 799 9.58 -15.89 4.32
CA GLY A 799 8.15 -16.15 4.43
C GLY A 799 7.78 -17.23 5.44
N LYS A 800 8.72 -18.10 5.81
CA LYS A 800 8.49 -19.16 6.79
C LYS A 800 8.35 -18.64 8.25
N PHE A 801 8.86 -17.45 8.55
CA PHE A 801 8.88 -16.91 9.91
C PHE A 801 8.43 -15.45 10.04
N LEU A 802 8.44 -14.66 8.98
CA LEU A 802 8.12 -13.22 9.03
C LEU A 802 6.71 -12.94 9.56
N ASP A 803 5.72 -13.77 9.24
CA ASP A 803 4.36 -13.61 9.77
C ASP A 803 4.34 -13.69 11.30
N SER A 804 5.08 -14.64 11.87
CA SER A 804 5.25 -14.74 13.33
C SER A 804 5.94 -13.52 13.93
N TYR A 805 6.92 -12.93 13.22
CA TYR A 805 7.61 -11.71 13.65
C TYR A 805 6.66 -10.50 13.66
N TYR A 806 5.75 -10.43 12.69
CA TYR A 806 4.72 -9.38 12.67
C TYR A 806 3.71 -9.56 13.80
N ASP A 807 3.25 -10.78 14.04
CA ASP A 807 2.29 -11.09 15.10
C ASP A 807 2.84 -10.78 16.50
N HIS A 808 4.14 -11.03 16.71
CA HIS A 808 4.85 -10.70 17.93
C HIS A 808 5.36 -9.25 17.97
N LYS A 809 5.07 -8.43 16.93
CA LYS A 809 5.48 -7.02 16.85
C LYS A 809 6.99 -6.80 16.90
N ILE A 810 7.76 -7.79 16.41
CA ILE A 810 9.23 -7.70 16.30
C ILE A 810 9.60 -6.79 15.12
N TYR A 811 8.93 -6.98 13.99
CA TYR A 811 9.03 -6.09 12.83
C TYR A 811 7.70 -5.38 12.60
N GLU A 812 7.76 -4.09 12.26
CA GLU A 812 6.60 -3.28 11.92
C GLU A 812 6.26 -3.37 10.42
N SER A 813 7.27 -3.61 9.58
CA SER A 813 7.15 -3.73 8.12
C SER A 813 8.13 -4.73 7.53
N ASP A 814 7.88 -5.14 6.29
CA ASP A 814 8.77 -6.03 5.53
C ASP A 814 10.05 -5.26 5.13
N PRO A 815 11.25 -5.72 5.58
CA PRO A 815 12.52 -5.07 5.23
C PRO A 815 12.88 -5.16 3.75
N PHE A 816 12.22 -6.01 2.98
CA PHE A 816 12.39 -6.10 1.53
C PHE A 816 11.47 -5.14 0.76
N ALA A 817 10.35 -4.74 1.35
CA ALA A 817 9.45 -3.74 0.78
C ALA A 817 9.88 -2.30 1.12
N HIS A 818 10.35 -2.07 2.34
CA HIS A 818 10.81 -0.78 2.85
C HIS A 818 12.24 -0.89 3.37
N LEU A 819 13.08 0.05 2.97
CA LEU A 819 14.47 0.07 3.42
C LEU A 819 14.58 0.17 4.94
N ASP A 820 15.25 -0.78 5.56
CA ASP A 820 15.64 -0.68 6.96
C ASP A 820 16.66 0.47 7.17
N GLN A 821 16.16 1.63 7.58
CA GLN A 821 17.00 2.80 7.75
C GLN A 821 17.95 2.71 8.96
N LYS A 822 17.65 1.82 9.92
CA LYS A 822 18.43 1.68 11.17
C LYS A 822 19.70 0.84 11.01
N GLY A 823 19.63 -0.21 10.20
CA GLY A 823 20.76 -1.12 9.91
C GLY A 823 21.30 -0.90 8.51
N VAL A 824 20.55 -1.34 7.48
CA VAL A 824 20.97 -1.24 6.07
C VAL A 824 21.19 0.22 5.66
N GLY A 825 20.31 1.13 6.08
CA GLY A 825 20.45 2.56 5.80
C GLY A 825 21.71 3.18 6.39
N LYS A 826 22.19 2.72 7.54
CA LYS A 826 23.49 3.15 8.09
C LYS A 826 24.63 2.74 7.17
N LEU A 827 24.61 1.51 6.65
CA LEU A 827 25.64 1.03 5.72
C LEU A 827 25.65 1.85 4.42
N VAL A 828 24.47 2.15 3.89
CA VAL A 828 24.32 3.01 2.69
C VAL A 828 24.91 4.40 2.95
N LYS A 829 24.55 5.03 4.06
CA LYS A 829 25.04 6.36 4.46
C LYS A 829 26.55 6.36 4.64
N MET A 830 27.10 5.41 5.38
CA MET A 830 28.53 5.27 5.60
C MET A 830 29.27 5.12 4.28
N ALA A 831 28.82 4.22 3.41
CA ALA A 831 29.45 4.00 2.11
C ALA A 831 29.39 5.23 1.21
N ALA A 832 28.27 5.98 1.24
CA ALA A 832 28.14 7.23 0.49
C ALA A 832 29.13 8.30 0.99
N GLU A 833 29.27 8.47 2.30
CA GLU A 833 30.18 9.43 2.93
C GLU A 833 31.65 9.05 2.66
N MET A 834 32.02 7.79 2.86
CA MET A 834 33.37 7.27 2.62
C MET A 834 33.74 7.33 1.15
N GLY A 835 32.85 6.95 0.25
CA GLY A 835 33.06 7.04 -1.19
C GLY A 835 33.33 8.47 -1.65
N ARG A 836 32.58 9.45 -1.15
CA ARG A 836 32.78 10.87 -1.44
C ARG A 836 34.04 11.44 -0.81
N ALA A 837 34.45 10.97 0.35
CA ALA A 837 35.70 11.36 0.96
C ALA A 837 36.92 10.99 0.09
N THR A 838 36.88 9.83 -0.55
CA THR A 838 37.94 9.37 -1.46
C THR A 838 37.81 9.97 -2.86
N ARG A 839 36.58 9.99 -3.40
CA ARG A 839 36.26 10.50 -4.74
C ARG A 839 35.11 11.52 -4.65
N PRO A 840 35.36 12.81 -4.50
CA PRO A 840 34.34 13.82 -4.21
C PRO A 840 33.16 13.89 -5.20
N HIS A 841 33.38 13.51 -6.45
CA HIS A 841 32.39 13.50 -7.52
C HIS A 841 31.87 12.10 -7.87
N ILE A 842 32.08 11.10 -7.01
CA ILE A 842 31.58 9.77 -7.24
C ILE A 842 30.05 9.79 -7.41
N LYS A 843 29.58 9.18 -8.48
CA LYS A 843 28.16 9.06 -8.73
C LYS A 843 27.57 7.94 -7.84
N LEU A 844 26.51 8.24 -7.14
CA LEU A 844 25.86 7.33 -6.19
C LEU A 844 24.41 7.11 -6.60
N GLY A 845 24.00 5.85 -6.68
CA GLY A 845 22.64 5.49 -6.98
C GLY A 845 22.17 4.26 -6.20
N ILE A 846 20.88 3.97 -6.26
CA ILE A 846 20.28 2.78 -5.70
C ILE A 846 19.51 2.05 -6.80
N CYS A 847 19.59 0.72 -6.83
CA CYS A 847 18.94 -0.10 -7.87
C CYS A 847 18.14 -1.28 -7.33
N GLY A 848 18.07 -1.48 -6.01
CA GLY A 848 17.22 -2.49 -5.38
C GLY A 848 15.73 -2.14 -5.47
N GLU A 849 14.88 -3.05 -5.00
CA GLU A 849 13.42 -2.87 -4.95
C GLU A 849 13.00 -1.57 -4.24
N HIS A 850 13.80 -1.14 -3.27
CA HIS A 850 13.60 0.08 -2.49
C HIS A 850 13.66 1.37 -3.32
N GLY A 851 14.26 1.34 -4.52
CA GLY A 851 14.33 2.51 -5.40
C GLY A 851 12.98 3.05 -5.89
N GLY A 852 11.92 2.25 -5.77
CA GLY A 852 10.53 2.64 -6.09
C GLY A 852 9.64 2.86 -4.86
N ASP A 853 10.15 2.67 -3.64
CA ASP A 853 9.41 2.91 -2.41
C ASP A 853 9.53 4.37 -1.96
N PRO A 854 8.43 5.11 -1.75
CA PRO A 854 8.47 6.53 -1.42
C PRO A 854 9.31 6.89 -0.20
N ALA A 855 9.23 6.10 0.88
CA ALA A 855 10.00 6.34 2.10
C ALA A 855 11.51 6.12 1.88
N SER A 856 11.86 5.11 1.10
CA SER A 856 13.24 4.82 0.72
C SER A 856 13.80 5.87 -0.24
N VAL A 857 12.99 6.41 -1.15
CA VAL A 857 13.36 7.53 -2.04
C VAL A 857 13.65 8.79 -1.22
N GLU A 858 12.84 9.09 -0.21
CA GLU A 858 13.09 10.21 0.71
C GLU A 858 14.42 10.01 1.48
N PHE A 859 14.70 8.80 1.95
CA PHE A 859 15.99 8.47 2.56
C PHE A 859 17.16 8.69 1.58
N CYS A 860 17.04 8.26 0.33
CA CYS A 860 18.07 8.46 -0.70
C CYS A 860 18.32 9.95 -0.97
N HIS A 861 17.27 10.77 -0.98
CA HIS A 861 17.39 12.22 -1.07
C HIS A 861 18.20 12.79 0.12
N ASN A 862 17.86 12.40 1.34
CA ASN A 862 18.50 12.89 2.57
C ASN A 862 19.98 12.47 2.68
N VAL A 863 20.34 11.29 2.18
CA VAL A 863 21.75 10.84 2.07
C VAL A 863 22.49 11.55 0.93
N GLY A 864 21.76 12.18 0.03
CA GLY A 864 22.29 12.92 -1.10
C GLY A 864 22.74 12.03 -2.25
N LEU A 865 22.05 10.91 -2.54
CA LEU A 865 22.31 10.13 -3.73
C LEU A 865 22.03 10.95 -4.99
N ASN A 866 22.59 10.55 -6.12
CA ASN A 866 22.39 11.23 -7.41
C ASN A 866 21.13 10.73 -8.11
N TYR A 867 20.78 9.44 -7.98
CA TYR A 867 19.61 8.86 -8.60
C TYR A 867 19.06 7.66 -7.81
N VAL A 868 17.79 7.39 -8.06
CA VAL A 868 17.14 6.13 -7.71
C VAL A 868 16.76 5.37 -8.98
N SER A 869 16.72 4.05 -8.92
CA SER A 869 16.34 3.20 -10.06
C SER A 869 15.32 2.17 -9.62
N CYS A 870 14.24 2.01 -10.40
CA CYS A 870 13.10 1.17 -10.06
C CYS A 870 12.49 0.53 -11.32
N SER A 871 11.56 -0.40 -11.14
CA SER A 871 10.82 -0.97 -12.28
C SER A 871 10.08 0.11 -13.08
N PRO A 872 9.81 -0.10 -14.37
CA PRO A 872 9.20 0.91 -15.25
C PRO A 872 7.93 1.56 -14.71
N PHE A 873 7.02 0.77 -14.16
CA PHE A 873 5.74 1.25 -13.63
C PHE A 873 5.89 2.04 -12.31
N ARG A 874 7.02 1.92 -11.62
CA ARG A 874 7.30 2.71 -10.42
C ARG A 874 7.98 4.05 -10.70
N VAL A 875 8.40 4.30 -11.93
CA VAL A 875 9.07 5.56 -12.31
C VAL A 875 8.24 6.80 -11.96
N PRO A 876 6.93 6.90 -12.26
CA PRO A 876 6.14 8.07 -11.86
C PRO A 876 6.04 8.22 -10.34
N ILE A 877 5.92 7.11 -9.60
CA ILE A 877 5.87 7.10 -8.13
C ILE A 877 7.17 7.65 -7.55
N ALA A 878 8.32 7.17 -8.03
CA ALA A 878 9.63 7.63 -7.59
C ALA A 878 9.88 9.11 -7.92
N ARG A 879 9.43 9.59 -9.10
CA ARG A 879 9.52 10.99 -9.48
C ARG A 879 8.74 11.89 -8.53
N LEU A 880 7.52 11.50 -8.16
CA LEU A 880 6.70 12.24 -7.21
C LEU A 880 7.30 12.20 -5.80
N ALA A 881 7.74 11.02 -5.34
CA ALA A 881 8.39 10.88 -4.04
C ALA A 881 9.67 11.72 -3.91
N ALA A 882 10.49 11.74 -4.96
CA ALA A 882 11.70 12.58 -5.02
C ALA A 882 11.37 14.07 -4.96
N ALA A 883 10.30 14.51 -5.63
CA ALA A 883 9.83 15.89 -5.57
C ALA A 883 9.36 16.25 -4.16
N GLN A 884 8.59 15.40 -3.53
CA GLN A 884 8.10 15.62 -2.16
C GLN A 884 9.26 15.66 -1.16
N ALA A 885 10.26 14.81 -1.29
CA ALA A 885 11.46 14.84 -0.46
C ALA A 885 12.20 16.17 -0.58
N ALA A 886 12.40 16.65 -1.80
CA ALA A 886 13.07 17.94 -2.04
C ALA A 886 12.26 19.14 -1.52
N ILE A 887 10.93 19.10 -1.59
CA ILE A 887 10.07 20.16 -1.04
C ILE A 887 10.15 20.17 0.49
N LYS A 888 10.13 18.99 1.14
CA LYS A 888 10.28 18.88 2.61
C LYS A 888 11.62 19.41 3.08
N ASP A 889 12.72 19.06 2.41
CA ASP A 889 14.06 19.50 2.73
C ASP A 889 14.20 21.05 2.67
N LYS A 890 13.63 21.67 1.65
CA LYS A 890 13.62 23.15 1.52
C LYS A 890 12.86 23.88 2.64
N ARG A 891 11.93 23.20 3.32
CA ARG A 891 11.12 23.77 4.40
C ARG A 891 11.74 23.59 5.79
N GLN A 892 12.74 22.71 5.91
CA GLN A 892 13.57 22.55 7.12
C GLN A 892 14.72 23.52 7.14
#